data_9c5e0c02636db60fc27f81b4405df64c
#
_entry.id   9c5e0c02636db60fc27f81b4405df64c
#
_cell.length_a   1.000
_cell.length_b   1.000
_cell.length_c   1.000
_cell.angle_alpha   90.00
_cell.angle_beta   90.00
_cell.angle_gamma   90.00
#
_symmetry.space_group_name_H-M   'P 1'
#
loop_
_entity.id
_entity.type
_entity.pdbx_description
1 polymer ?
#
loop_
_entity_poly.entity_id
_entity_poly.type
_entity_poly.pdbx_seq_one_letter_code
_entity_poly.pdbx_strand_id
1 'polypeptide(L)'
;MLEALLSGLQQDFKILIWAPIVSAIFRFIFIKVYGPSYSWKDDKNKIVKTFTYGFWWGLDYHAYVLLLSFILVSLPGAFIPSYFAVGDVARTVLLTIYMMVLYAAFMGKLIFYYHFNDTYNDLVRLGGNADKKNLLDIFFNENHGALILLGYIPFIALVGFGIYGTLETPVWTVSTISFVWQVIGGIVTILGVVALFYWLRYGGTFKHRNKPEWDFIPSIVKNDAFLAKAVVDDLIALELVYKHDVNEVLQHDDETALQNLKIIPEFESMNVGMNPLELLKRTAGGARINKPKHIFILVGESLSQSVVDDIYSEYHVADESKKFQQNKHTISINNFLPAGMISQPSITSLISGIYDSNLEINEKTQFWENSLITSLPRQIKQLGYKTKLWYGGNVSWASLGLFAPAMGFDECISGPDICDKNAPSTWLGVYDHIFLDEIENRIDNDDEPTMHFIYTTSNHSPSTIPIEQYGWDEDTILGNISETVRNNKAKVASLGTYWYAEQALFKFVDTIKKKFEDSLIIVTGDHPCNIADSLLTYRNETIREHFCTYFGMYHRDIDSNWIDANSIGNHMQIMPTIFELIAPHGYEYYSLMPSIFVEQKQIVTPYHWMTNSEIGFYGSGTAQNLHWRDLGKQEMPIVEIDRYDFNDLKQAYVELTAWVVRHPEIMVSN
;
A
#
# COMPACT_ATOMS: atom_id res chain seq x y z
N MET A 1 -37.50 -11.32 -38.33
CA MET A 1 -36.51 -10.33 -37.90
C MET A 1 -36.83 -9.74 -36.52
N LEU A 2 -37.91 -8.92 -36.40
CA LEU A 2 -38.23 -8.28 -35.10
C LEU A 2 -38.52 -9.29 -33.99
N GLU A 3 -39.24 -10.37 -34.27
CA GLU A 3 -39.51 -11.42 -33.30
C GLU A 3 -38.23 -12.05 -32.78
N ALA A 4 -37.30 -12.42 -33.65
CA ALA A 4 -36.01 -12.99 -33.26
C ALA A 4 -35.18 -11.98 -32.45
N LEU A 5 -35.21 -10.69 -32.83
CA LEU A 5 -34.54 -9.61 -32.10
C LEU A 5 -35.09 -9.45 -30.66
N LEU A 6 -36.42 -9.42 -30.52
CA LEU A 6 -37.09 -9.27 -29.23
C LEU A 6 -36.91 -10.51 -28.33
N SER A 7 -36.96 -11.70 -28.94
CA SER A 7 -36.67 -12.95 -28.22
C SER A 7 -35.23 -12.98 -27.74
N GLY A 8 -34.27 -12.60 -28.61
CA GLY A 8 -32.88 -12.44 -28.24
C GLY A 8 -32.66 -11.44 -27.10
N LEU A 9 -33.30 -10.27 -27.20
CA LEU A 9 -33.20 -9.24 -26.14
C LEU A 9 -33.74 -9.73 -24.79
N GLN A 10 -34.80 -10.51 -24.77
CA GLN A 10 -35.30 -11.12 -23.54
C GLN A 10 -34.28 -12.08 -22.92
N GLN A 11 -33.59 -12.86 -23.75
CA GLN A 11 -32.50 -13.71 -23.29
C GLN A 11 -31.32 -12.89 -22.76
N ASP A 12 -30.96 -11.75 -23.39
CA ASP A 12 -29.93 -10.84 -22.93
C ASP A 12 -30.28 -10.26 -21.56
N PHE A 13 -31.55 -9.91 -21.31
CA PHE A 13 -32.00 -9.48 -19.97
C PHE A 13 -31.90 -10.56 -18.91
N LYS A 14 -32.20 -11.81 -19.26
CA LYS A 14 -32.09 -12.92 -18.31
C LYS A 14 -30.64 -13.12 -17.84
N ILE A 15 -29.68 -13.00 -18.74
CA ILE A 15 -28.27 -13.16 -18.38
C ILE A 15 -27.71 -11.95 -17.61
N LEU A 16 -28.22 -10.72 -17.89
CA LEU A 16 -27.77 -9.52 -17.19
C LEU A 16 -27.92 -9.62 -15.66
N ILE A 17 -28.96 -10.30 -15.17
CA ILE A 17 -29.28 -10.40 -13.75
C ILE A 17 -28.21 -11.19 -12.97
N TRP A 18 -27.52 -12.11 -13.60
CA TRP A 18 -26.53 -12.98 -12.94
C TRP A 18 -25.34 -12.20 -12.39
N ALA A 19 -24.81 -11.22 -13.13
CA ALA A 19 -23.63 -10.49 -12.72
C ALA A 19 -23.83 -9.69 -11.41
N PRO A 20 -24.89 -8.88 -11.26
CA PRO A 20 -25.16 -8.19 -9.99
C PRO A 20 -25.40 -9.15 -8.81
N ILE A 21 -26.04 -10.31 -9.06
CA ILE A 21 -26.27 -11.30 -8.01
C ILE A 21 -24.95 -11.88 -7.53
N VAL A 22 -24.07 -12.30 -8.44
CA VAL A 22 -22.76 -12.85 -8.09
C VAL A 22 -21.90 -11.82 -7.36
N SER A 23 -21.85 -10.57 -7.85
CA SER A 23 -21.14 -9.48 -7.18
C SER A 23 -21.69 -9.18 -5.78
N ALA A 24 -23.02 -9.27 -5.59
CA ALA A 24 -23.62 -9.13 -4.27
C ALA A 24 -23.23 -10.28 -3.32
N ILE A 25 -23.18 -11.52 -3.83
CA ILE A 25 -22.71 -12.69 -3.06
C ILE A 25 -21.24 -12.51 -2.68
N PHE A 26 -20.37 -12.09 -3.59
CA PHE A 26 -18.96 -11.83 -3.33
C PHE A 26 -18.78 -10.73 -2.27
N ARG A 27 -19.52 -9.62 -2.38
CA ARG A 27 -19.53 -8.58 -1.35
C ARG A 27 -19.98 -9.09 0.01
N PHE A 28 -21.02 -9.93 0.05
CA PHE A 28 -21.46 -10.56 1.28
C PHE A 28 -20.37 -11.45 1.90
N ILE A 29 -19.71 -12.29 1.08
CA ILE A 29 -18.60 -13.13 1.52
C ILE A 29 -17.47 -12.26 2.08
N PHE A 30 -17.05 -11.21 1.37
CA PHE A 30 -16.02 -10.29 1.81
C PHE A 30 -16.33 -9.67 3.18
N ILE A 31 -17.58 -9.19 3.37
CA ILE A 31 -18.03 -8.63 4.65
C ILE A 31 -18.01 -9.67 5.75
N LYS A 32 -18.35 -10.92 5.46
CA LYS A 32 -18.37 -11.99 6.45
C LYS A 32 -16.97 -12.52 6.83
N VAL A 33 -16.03 -12.49 5.90
CA VAL A 33 -14.67 -13.01 6.12
C VAL A 33 -13.81 -11.98 6.86
N TYR A 34 -13.88 -10.71 6.47
CA TYR A 34 -12.98 -9.67 6.95
C TYR A 34 -13.67 -8.56 7.75
N GLY A 35 -14.99 -8.44 7.65
CA GLY A 35 -15.70 -7.37 8.32
C GLY A 35 -15.85 -7.60 9.82
N PRO A 36 -15.98 -6.52 10.59
CA PRO A 36 -16.35 -6.62 12.00
C PRO A 36 -17.73 -7.23 12.16
N SER A 37 -18.08 -7.58 13.39
CA SER A 37 -19.40 -8.15 13.70
C SER A 37 -20.49 -7.10 13.58
N TYR A 38 -21.11 -7.00 12.40
CA TYR A 38 -22.26 -6.13 12.18
C TYR A 38 -23.54 -6.70 12.76
N SER A 39 -24.29 -5.86 13.51
CA SER A 39 -25.61 -6.17 14.02
C SER A 39 -26.69 -5.74 13.01
N TRP A 40 -27.51 -6.69 12.56
CA TRP A 40 -28.63 -6.34 11.69
C TRP A 40 -29.60 -5.32 12.32
N LYS A 41 -29.68 -5.27 13.63
CA LYS A 41 -30.54 -4.31 14.33
C LYS A 41 -30.01 -2.89 14.25
N ASP A 42 -28.71 -2.72 14.44
CA ASP A 42 -28.07 -1.42 14.61
C ASP A 42 -27.45 -0.92 13.29
N ASP A 43 -26.88 -1.82 12.47
CA ASP A 43 -26.14 -1.49 11.25
C ASP A 43 -26.94 -1.69 9.95
N LYS A 44 -28.24 -2.03 10.04
CA LYS A 44 -29.08 -2.30 8.87
C LYS A 44 -28.96 -1.23 7.78
N ASN A 45 -28.99 0.04 8.16
CA ASN A 45 -28.95 1.14 7.20
C ASN A 45 -27.61 1.21 6.47
N LYS A 46 -26.49 1.00 7.17
CA LYS A 46 -25.14 0.94 6.58
C LYS A 46 -25.05 -0.22 5.58
N ILE A 47 -25.44 -1.42 6.02
CA ILE A 47 -25.42 -2.63 5.18
C ILE A 47 -26.26 -2.46 3.93
N VAL A 48 -27.54 -2.06 4.08
CA VAL A 48 -28.45 -1.86 2.94
C VAL A 48 -27.89 -0.82 1.96
N LYS A 49 -27.35 0.29 2.47
CA LYS A 49 -26.74 1.32 1.62
C LYS A 49 -25.49 0.81 0.89
N THR A 50 -24.65 0.01 1.55
CA THR A 50 -23.48 -0.64 0.93
C THR A 50 -23.89 -1.53 -0.24
N PHE A 51 -24.90 -2.38 -0.06
CA PHE A 51 -25.38 -3.23 -1.14
C PHE A 51 -26.10 -2.45 -2.26
N THR A 52 -26.94 -1.48 -1.90
CA THR A 52 -27.71 -0.70 -2.89
C THR A 52 -26.76 0.17 -3.72
N TYR A 53 -25.85 0.88 -3.08
CA TYR A 53 -24.89 1.72 -3.79
C TYR A 53 -23.91 0.88 -4.62
N GLY A 54 -23.37 -0.19 -4.03
CA GLY A 54 -22.48 -1.09 -4.74
C GLY A 54 -23.14 -1.83 -5.90
N PHE A 55 -24.46 -2.10 -5.85
CA PHE A 55 -25.22 -2.61 -6.98
C PHE A 55 -25.21 -1.61 -8.16
N TRP A 56 -25.56 -0.35 -7.90
CA TRP A 56 -25.56 0.68 -8.94
C TRP A 56 -24.15 0.95 -9.48
N TRP A 57 -23.15 0.91 -8.63
CA TRP A 57 -21.76 1.09 -9.06
C TRP A 57 -21.27 -0.06 -9.92
N GLY A 58 -21.53 -1.32 -9.53
CA GLY A 58 -21.18 -2.49 -10.32
C GLY A 58 -21.86 -2.55 -11.68
N LEU A 59 -23.07 -1.95 -11.82
CA LEU A 59 -23.76 -1.89 -13.11
C LEU A 59 -23.00 -1.11 -14.18
N ASP A 60 -22.01 -0.31 -13.83
CA ASP A 60 -21.13 0.32 -14.83
C ASP A 60 -20.48 -0.74 -15.73
N TYR A 61 -19.96 -1.82 -15.14
CA TYR A 61 -19.38 -2.95 -15.89
C TYR A 61 -20.42 -3.98 -16.31
N HIS A 62 -21.37 -4.31 -15.45
CA HIS A 62 -22.35 -5.36 -15.75
C HIS A 62 -23.25 -5.00 -16.94
N ALA A 63 -23.49 -3.71 -17.20
CA ALA A 63 -24.24 -3.26 -18.36
C ALA A 63 -23.60 -3.67 -19.70
N TYR A 64 -22.28 -3.86 -19.73
CA TYR A 64 -21.61 -4.37 -20.93
C TYR A 64 -21.99 -5.79 -21.28
N VAL A 65 -22.41 -6.61 -20.32
CA VAL A 65 -22.90 -7.97 -20.58
C VAL A 65 -24.14 -7.89 -21.48
N LEU A 66 -25.08 -6.97 -21.16
CA LEU A 66 -26.25 -6.73 -21.99
C LEU A 66 -25.86 -6.23 -23.39
N LEU A 67 -25.00 -5.20 -23.44
CA LEU A 67 -24.62 -4.58 -24.72
C LEU A 67 -23.87 -5.56 -25.63
N LEU A 68 -22.88 -6.29 -25.08
CA LEU A 68 -22.11 -7.27 -25.86
C LEU A 68 -22.97 -8.44 -26.32
N SER A 69 -23.83 -8.99 -25.45
CA SER A 69 -24.75 -10.04 -25.83
C SER A 69 -25.70 -9.57 -26.91
N PHE A 70 -26.25 -8.36 -26.80
CA PHE A 70 -27.13 -7.79 -27.82
C PHE A 70 -26.39 -7.63 -29.15
N ILE A 71 -25.22 -7.01 -29.17
CA ILE A 71 -24.47 -6.76 -30.43
C ILE A 71 -23.93 -8.04 -31.04
N LEU A 72 -23.40 -8.95 -30.24
CA LEU A 72 -22.71 -10.16 -30.75
C LEU A 72 -23.68 -11.34 -31.00
N VAL A 73 -24.81 -11.39 -30.31
CA VAL A 73 -25.70 -12.55 -30.39
C VAL A 73 -27.08 -12.17 -30.90
N SER A 74 -27.80 -11.23 -30.26
CA SER A 74 -29.18 -10.93 -30.58
C SER A 74 -29.35 -10.23 -31.94
N LEU A 75 -28.48 -9.25 -32.23
CA LEU A 75 -28.54 -8.49 -33.45
C LEU A 75 -28.19 -9.35 -34.70
N PRO A 76 -27.08 -10.12 -34.72
CA PRO A 76 -26.81 -11.06 -35.82
C PRO A 76 -27.87 -12.16 -35.95
N GLY A 77 -28.33 -12.72 -34.82
CA GLY A 77 -29.37 -13.76 -34.80
C GLY A 77 -30.70 -13.31 -35.37
N ALA A 78 -31.00 -12.01 -35.33
CA ALA A 78 -32.21 -11.45 -35.95
C ALA A 78 -32.22 -11.55 -37.49
N PHE A 79 -31.03 -11.64 -38.11
CA PHE A 79 -30.86 -11.73 -39.57
C PHE A 79 -30.40 -13.09 -40.05
N ILE A 80 -29.76 -13.89 -39.21
CA ILE A 80 -29.16 -15.18 -39.56
C ILE A 80 -29.80 -16.30 -38.73
N PRO A 81 -30.77 -17.07 -39.29
CA PRO A 81 -31.46 -18.11 -38.53
C PRO A 81 -30.59 -19.20 -37.94
N SER A 82 -29.51 -19.61 -38.63
CA SER A 82 -28.54 -20.60 -38.12
C SER A 82 -27.77 -20.07 -36.92
N TYR A 83 -27.49 -18.78 -36.87
CA TYR A 83 -26.84 -18.13 -35.73
C TYR A 83 -27.80 -17.98 -34.54
N PHE A 84 -29.07 -17.68 -34.81
CA PHE A 84 -30.12 -17.62 -33.79
C PHE A 84 -30.23 -18.96 -33.02
N ALA A 85 -30.12 -20.08 -33.72
CA ALA A 85 -30.22 -21.42 -33.14
C ALA A 85 -29.11 -21.73 -32.11
N VAL A 86 -27.92 -21.11 -32.23
CA VAL A 86 -26.81 -21.30 -31.31
C VAL A 86 -26.67 -20.12 -30.32
N GLY A 87 -27.58 -19.18 -30.35
CA GLY A 87 -27.51 -17.92 -29.59
C GLY A 87 -27.40 -18.13 -28.07
N ASP A 88 -28.17 -19.09 -27.53
CA ASP A 88 -28.16 -19.34 -26.08
C ASP A 88 -26.85 -20.00 -25.60
N VAL A 89 -26.26 -20.83 -26.45
CA VAL A 89 -24.89 -21.36 -26.16
C VAL A 89 -23.87 -20.22 -26.18
N ALA A 90 -23.96 -19.32 -27.16
CA ALA A 90 -23.04 -18.17 -27.23
C ALA A 90 -23.20 -17.25 -26.02
N ARG A 91 -24.43 -16.98 -25.56
CA ARG A 91 -24.72 -16.23 -24.34
C ARG A 91 -24.14 -16.91 -23.10
N THR A 92 -24.35 -18.21 -22.98
CA THR A 92 -23.81 -19.00 -21.86
C THR A 92 -22.31 -18.89 -21.80
N VAL A 93 -21.63 -19.04 -22.94
CA VAL A 93 -20.16 -18.91 -23.01
C VAL A 93 -19.70 -17.50 -22.65
N LEU A 94 -20.32 -16.48 -23.25
CA LEU A 94 -19.96 -15.07 -23.01
C LEU A 94 -20.09 -14.70 -21.53
N LEU A 95 -21.23 -15.03 -20.92
CA LEU A 95 -21.45 -14.72 -19.52
C LEU A 95 -20.57 -15.56 -18.59
N THR A 96 -20.34 -16.83 -18.92
CA THR A 96 -19.45 -17.69 -18.11
C THR A 96 -18.02 -17.14 -18.11
N ILE A 97 -17.50 -16.68 -19.25
CA ILE A 97 -16.19 -16.01 -19.31
C ILE A 97 -16.19 -14.75 -18.40
N TYR A 98 -17.24 -13.94 -18.48
CA TYR A 98 -17.34 -12.77 -17.62
C TYR A 98 -17.37 -13.14 -16.12
N MET A 99 -18.09 -14.18 -15.75
CA MET A 99 -18.11 -14.70 -14.38
C MET A 99 -16.75 -15.22 -13.90
N MET A 100 -15.97 -15.82 -14.82
CA MET A 100 -14.59 -16.21 -14.51
C MET A 100 -13.72 -14.99 -14.16
N VAL A 101 -13.88 -13.91 -14.89
CA VAL A 101 -13.16 -12.65 -14.61
C VAL A 101 -13.59 -12.08 -13.26
N LEU A 102 -14.91 -12.06 -12.97
CA LEU A 102 -15.41 -11.63 -11.64
C LEU A 102 -14.85 -12.49 -10.50
N TYR A 103 -14.81 -13.81 -10.68
CA TYR A 103 -14.23 -14.71 -9.68
C TYR A 103 -12.75 -14.41 -9.45
N ALA A 104 -11.97 -14.23 -10.52
CA ALA A 104 -10.55 -13.89 -10.42
C ALA A 104 -10.34 -12.57 -9.67
N ALA A 105 -11.11 -11.53 -10.05
CA ALA A 105 -11.03 -10.24 -9.39
C ALA A 105 -11.42 -10.33 -7.90
N PHE A 106 -12.46 -11.10 -7.58
CA PHE A 106 -12.86 -11.31 -6.19
C PHE A 106 -11.82 -12.07 -5.37
N MET A 107 -11.28 -13.18 -5.87
CA MET A 107 -10.25 -13.94 -5.16
C MET A 107 -8.97 -13.13 -4.99
N GLY A 108 -8.58 -12.37 -6.03
CA GLY A 108 -7.49 -11.42 -5.92
C GLY A 108 -7.72 -10.35 -4.85
N LYS A 109 -8.93 -9.81 -4.73
CA LYS A 109 -9.30 -8.85 -3.68
C LYS A 109 -9.18 -9.47 -2.28
N LEU A 110 -9.61 -10.74 -2.10
CA LEU A 110 -9.46 -11.41 -0.81
C LEU A 110 -7.98 -11.54 -0.42
N ILE A 111 -7.13 -11.95 -1.37
CA ILE A 111 -5.68 -12.05 -1.15
C ILE A 111 -5.10 -10.66 -0.86
N PHE A 112 -5.43 -9.66 -1.67
CA PHE A 112 -4.93 -8.30 -1.50
C PHE A 112 -5.33 -7.71 -0.15
N TYR A 113 -6.59 -7.89 0.24
CA TYR A 113 -7.07 -7.42 1.55
C TYR A 113 -6.38 -8.14 2.71
N TYR A 114 -6.13 -9.43 2.59
CA TYR A 114 -5.40 -10.19 3.60
C TYR A 114 -3.99 -9.62 3.85
N HIS A 115 -3.28 -9.23 2.78
CA HIS A 115 -1.92 -8.72 2.91
C HIS A 115 -1.85 -7.22 3.23
N PHE A 116 -2.75 -6.41 2.68
CA PHE A 116 -2.65 -4.94 2.74
C PHE A 116 -3.80 -4.27 3.51
N ASN A 117 -4.77 -5.04 3.99
CA ASN A 117 -5.97 -4.55 4.66
C ASN A 117 -6.67 -3.40 3.90
N ASP A 118 -6.60 -3.43 2.59
CA ASP A 118 -7.21 -2.45 1.72
C ASP A 118 -7.84 -3.10 0.48
N THR A 119 -8.73 -2.39 -0.21
CA THR A 119 -9.16 -2.78 -1.55
C THR A 119 -8.02 -2.51 -2.54
N TYR A 120 -8.17 -2.97 -3.79
CA TYR A 120 -7.18 -2.70 -4.82
C TYR A 120 -6.81 -1.21 -4.88
N ASN A 121 -5.53 -0.94 -4.83
CA ASN A 121 -4.92 0.38 -4.91
C ASN A 121 -3.63 0.33 -5.75
N ASP A 122 -2.83 1.38 -5.77
CA ASP A 122 -1.62 1.47 -6.61
C ASP A 122 -0.60 0.36 -6.38
N LEU A 123 -0.63 -0.33 -5.23
CA LEU A 123 0.24 -1.49 -4.95
C LEU A 123 0.02 -2.65 -5.93
N VAL A 124 -1.18 -2.79 -6.51
CA VAL A 124 -1.45 -3.79 -7.56
C VAL A 124 -0.55 -3.56 -8.78
N ARG A 125 -0.36 -2.30 -9.15
CA ARG A 125 0.47 -1.91 -10.30
C ARG A 125 1.96 -2.14 -10.01
N LEU A 126 2.41 -1.77 -8.82
CA LEU A 126 3.78 -2.04 -8.37
C LEU A 126 4.06 -3.55 -8.33
N GLY A 127 3.09 -4.36 -7.90
CA GLY A 127 3.15 -5.82 -7.95
C GLY A 127 3.34 -6.38 -9.37
N GLY A 128 2.91 -5.64 -10.41
CA GLY A 128 3.15 -6.02 -11.81
C GLY A 128 4.64 -6.10 -12.19
N ASN A 129 5.48 -5.32 -11.53
CA ASN A 129 6.93 -5.26 -11.71
C ASN A 129 7.69 -6.23 -10.78
N ALA A 130 7.00 -6.85 -9.81
CA ALA A 130 7.61 -7.80 -8.89
C ALA A 130 8.04 -9.09 -9.58
N ASP A 131 8.97 -9.82 -8.95
CA ASP A 131 9.42 -11.13 -9.44
C ASP A 131 8.24 -12.10 -9.54
N LYS A 132 7.94 -12.51 -10.78
CA LYS A 132 6.82 -13.40 -11.09
C LYS A 132 6.90 -14.76 -10.39
N LYS A 133 8.11 -15.27 -10.16
CA LYS A 133 8.30 -16.52 -9.43
C LYS A 133 7.85 -16.37 -7.98
N ASN A 134 8.24 -15.29 -7.33
CA ASN A 134 7.86 -15.00 -5.96
C ASN A 134 6.35 -14.78 -5.83
N LEU A 135 5.73 -14.06 -6.76
CA LEU A 135 4.27 -13.89 -6.77
C LEU A 135 3.53 -15.22 -6.90
N LEU A 136 4.04 -16.14 -7.72
CA LEU A 136 3.49 -17.50 -7.84
C LEU A 136 3.69 -18.30 -6.56
N ASP A 137 4.86 -18.22 -5.94
CA ASP A 137 5.14 -18.89 -4.66
C ASP A 137 4.22 -18.38 -3.54
N ILE A 138 4.03 -17.07 -3.42
CA ILE A 138 3.06 -16.45 -2.49
C ILE A 138 1.65 -16.93 -2.80
N PHE A 139 1.25 -16.93 -4.08
CA PHE A 139 -0.08 -17.38 -4.47
C PHE A 139 -0.34 -18.84 -4.10
N PHE A 140 0.59 -19.75 -4.44
CA PHE A 140 0.37 -21.19 -4.22
C PHE A 140 0.59 -21.64 -2.78
N ASN A 141 1.61 -21.12 -2.11
CA ASN A 141 2.05 -21.63 -0.80
C ASN A 141 1.39 -20.91 0.37
N GLU A 142 1.09 -19.61 0.24
CA GLU A 142 0.47 -18.85 1.33
C GLU A 142 -1.04 -18.70 1.14
N ASN A 143 -1.46 -18.41 -0.07
CA ASN A 143 -2.85 -18.08 -0.36
C ASN A 143 -3.65 -19.29 -0.86
N HIS A 144 -3.14 -20.50 -0.68
CA HIS A 144 -3.81 -21.71 -1.12
C HIS A 144 -4.24 -21.68 -2.59
N GLY A 145 -3.39 -21.13 -3.47
CA GLY A 145 -3.68 -20.89 -4.89
C GLY A 145 -4.23 -22.10 -5.63
N ALA A 146 -3.75 -23.31 -5.28
CA ALA A 146 -4.29 -24.56 -5.84
C ALA A 146 -5.78 -24.75 -5.51
N LEU A 147 -6.22 -24.43 -4.29
CA LEU A 147 -7.64 -24.52 -3.89
C LEU A 147 -8.47 -23.44 -4.59
N ILE A 148 -7.92 -22.23 -4.76
CA ILE A 148 -8.58 -21.15 -5.52
C ILE A 148 -8.80 -21.59 -6.97
N LEU A 149 -7.77 -22.15 -7.62
CA LEU A 149 -7.89 -22.65 -8.99
C LEU A 149 -8.85 -23.84 -9.10
N LEU A 150 -8.82 -24.77 -8.16
CA LEU A 150 -9.79 -25.86 -8.10
C LEU A 150 -11.21 -25.35 -7.87
N GLY A 151 -11.39 -24.26 -7.12
CA GLY A 151 -12.67 -23.59 -6.88
C GLY A 151 -13.33 -23.05 -8.16
N TYR A 152 -12.56 -22.75 -9.22
CA TYR A 152 -13.11 -22.39 -10.51
C TYR A 152 -14.01 -23.48 -11.07
N ILE A 153 -13.68 -24.76 -10.92
CA ILE A 153 -14.41 -25.86 -11.52
C ILE A 153 -15.88 -25.89 -11.02
N PRO A 154 -16.15 -26.02 -9.71
CA PRO A 154 -17.53 -26.00 -9.21
C PRO A 154 -18.22 -24.66 -9.44
N PHE A 155 -17.49 -23.53 -9.38
CA PHE A 155 -18.06 -22.21 -9.64
C PHE A 155 -18.55 -22.11 -11.10
N ILE A 156 -17.72 -22.44 -12.09
CA ILE A 156 -18.07 -22.41 -13.52
C ILE A 156 -19.22 -23.37 -13.80
N ALA A 157 -19.17 -24.60 -13.24
CA ALA A 157 -20.23 -25.56 -13.42
C ALA A 157 -21.58 -25.01 -12.86
N LEU A 158 -21.57 -24.52 -11.62
CA LEU A 158 -22.78 -23.99 -10.98
C LEU A 158 -23.37 -22.80 -11.77
N VAL A 159 -22.50 -21.85 -12.13
CA VAL A 159 -22.93 -20.64 -12.86
C VAL A 159 -23.34 -21.00 -14.28
N GLY A 160 -22.56 -21.81 -15.00
CA GLY A 160 -22.85 -22.23 -16.36
C GLY A 160 -24.18 -23.01 -16.48
N PHE A 161 -24.42 -23.95 -15.58
CA PHE A 161 -25.71 -24.68 -15.51
C PHE A 161 -26.86 -23.75 -15.12
N GLY A 162 -26.62 -22.82 -14.19
CA GLY A 162 -27.63 -21.85 -13.79
C GLY A 162 -28.01 -20.89 -14.93
N ILE A 163 -27.04 -20.40 -15.67
CA ILE A 163 -27.24 -19.53 -16.85
C ILE A 163 -28.01 -20.30 -17.91
N TYR A 164 -27.54 -21.51 -18.25
CA TYR A 164 -28.18 -22.35 -19.25
C TYR A 164 -29.65 -22.62 -18.86
N GLY A 165 -29.91 -23.06 -17.64
CA GLY A 165 -31.27 -23.28 -17.14
C GLY A 165 -32.15 -22.03 -17.14
N THR A 166 -31.56 -20.85 -16.95
CA THR A 166 -32.27 -19.57 -17.03
C THR A 166 -32.65 -19.27 -18.47
N LEU A 167 -31.80 -19.55 -19.44
CA LEU A 167 -32.05 -19.32 -20.86
C LEU A 167 -33.12 -20.30 -21.42
N GLU A 168 -33.22 -21.52 -20.89
CA GLU A 168 -34.25 -22.49 -21.25
C GLU A 168 -35.67 -22.05 -20.83
N THR A 169 -35.80 -21.05 -19.96
CA THR A 169 -37.14 -20.54 -19.59
C THR A 169 -37.83 -19.87 -20.78
N PRO A 170 -39.17 -19.97 -20.91
CA PRO A 170 -39.88 -19.42 -22.06
C PRO A 170 -39.67 -17.92 -22.29
N VAL A 171 -39.65 -17.50 -23.54
CA VAL A 171 -39.65 -16.10 -23.96
C VAL A 171 -41.04 -15.75 -24.57
N TRP A 172 -41.41 -14.50 -24.43
CA TRP A 172 -42.65 -14.04 -25.08
C TRP A 172 -42.41 -13.83 -26.57
N THR A 173 -43.32 -14.33 -27.37
CA THR A 173 -43.29 -14.16 -28.82
C THR A 173 -44.23 -13.03 -29.25
N VAL A 174 -43.83 -12.30 -30.27
CA VAL A 174 -44.64 -11.21 -30.84
C VAL A 174 -45.28 -11.73 -32.13
N SER A 175 -46.60 -11.53 -32.27
CA SER A 175 -47.30 -11.90 -33.50
C SER A 175 -46.76 -11.18 -34.73
N THR A 176 -46.88 -11.83 -35.90
CA THR A 176 -46.39 -11.30 -37.17
C THR A 176 -47.05 -9.96 -37.51
N ILE A 177 -46.22 -8.95 -37.73
CA ILE A 177 -46.62 -7.59 -38.14
C ILE A 177 -46.03 -7.28 -39.52
N SER A 178 -46.55 -6.23 -40.18
CA SER A 178 -46.07 -5.85 -41.51
C SER A 178 -44.57 -5.48 -41.48
N PHE A 179 -43.91 -5.62 -42.62
CA PHE A 179 -42.46 -5.37 -42.75
C PHE A 179 -42.06 -3.97 -42.26
N VAL A 180 -42.85 -2.94 -42.57
CA VAL A 180 -42.57 -1.56 -42.12
C VAL A 180 -42.52 -1.46 -40.59
N TRP A 181 -43.49 -2.07 -39.90
CA TRP A 181 -43.52 -2.08 -38.44
C TRP A 181 -42.42 -2.94 -37.84
N GLN A 182 -41.96 -3.98 -38.53
CA GLN A 182 -40.75 -4.75 -38.09
C GLN A 182 -39.48 -3.90 -38.14
N VAL A 183 -39.30 -3.07 -39.17
CA VAL A 183 -38.17 -2.16 -39.29
C VAL A 183 -38.22 -1.08 -38.23
N ILE A 184 -39.36 -0.43 -38.06
CA ILE A 184 -39.54 0.61 -37.03
C ILE A 184 -39.32 0.01 -35.65
N GLY A 185 -39.91 -1.14 -35.34
CA GLY A 185 -39.72 -1.82 -34.07
C GLY A 185 -38.26 -2.22 -33.81
N GLY A 186 -37.56 -2.67 -34.85
CA GLY A 186 -36.13 -2.97 -34.77
C GLY A 186 -35.28 -1.73 -34.38
N ILE A 187 -35.51 -0.62 -35.04
CA ILE A 187 -34.83 0.66 -34.75
C ILE A 187 -35.13 1.12 -33.30
N VAL A 188 -36.40 1.08 -32.91
CA VAL A 188 -36.81 1.45 -31.54
C VAL A 188 -36.13 0.53 -30.51
N THR A 189 -36.04 -0.77 -30.78
CA THR A 189 -35.36 -1.73 -29.89
C THR A 189 -33.87 -1.41 -29.74
N ILE A 190 -33.18 -1.15 -30.83
CA ILE A 190 -31.76 -0.77 -30.80
C ILE A 190 -31.54 0.51 -29.97
N LEU A 191 -32.32 1.56 -30.26
CA LEU A 191 -32.24 2.81 -29.50
C LEU A 191 -32.59 2.61 -28.03
N GLY A 192 -33.56 1.75 -27.73
CA GLY A 192 -33.92 1.39 -26.36
C GLY A 192 -32.81 0.68 -25.60
N VAL A 193 -32.12 -0.25 -26.25
CA VAL A 193 -30.95 -0.95 -25.63
C VAL A 193 -29.81 0.03 -25.35
N VAL A 194 -29.50 0.92 -26.29
CA VAL A 194 -28.47 1.96 -26.08
C VAL A 194 -28.88 2.89 -24.94
N ALA A 195 -30.12 3.36 -24.91
CA ALA A 195 -30.61 4.20 -23.83
C ALA A 195 -30.56 3.48 -22.48
N LEU A 196 -30.98 2.21 -22.43
CA LEU A 196 -30.92 1.41 -21.21
C LEU A 196 -29.48 1.17 -20.74
N PHE A 197 -28.55 0.91 -21.65
CA PHE A 197 -27.13 0.75 -21.33
C PHE A 197 -26.57 1.99 -20.60
N TYR A 198 -26.82 3.19 -21.13
CA TYR A 198 -26.38 4.42 -20.47
C TYR A 198 -27.11 4.68 -19.16
N TRP A 199 -28.41 4.36 -19.08
CA TRP A 199 -29.19 4.49 -17.85
C TRP A 199 -28.63 3.60 -16.71
N LEU A 200 -28.27 2.35 -17.04
CA LEU A 200 -27.63 1.43 -16.09
C LEU A 200 -26.27 1.95 -15.64
N ARG A 201 -25.43 2.36 -16.59
CA ARG A 201 -24.08 2.88 -16.29
C ARG A 201 -24.08 4.12 -15.42
N TYR A 202 -25.08 4.97 -15.56
CA TYR A 202 -25.15 6.23 -14.81
C TYR A 202 -26.00 6.12 -13.54
N GLY A 203 -26.10 4.94 -12.95
CA GLY A 203 -26.78 4.72 -11.67
C GLY A 203 -28.27 4.97 -11.68
N GLY A 204 -28.96 4.60 -12.76
CA GLY A 204 -30.41 4.79 -12.93
C GLY A 204 -30.78 6.19 -13.40
N THR A 205 -29.88 6.92 -14.04
CA THR A 205 -30.09 8.25 -14.60
C THR A 205 -29.52 8.34 -16.02
N PHE A 206 -29.86 9.43 -16.75
CA PHE A 206 -29.25 9.72 -18.06
C PHE A 206 -28.14 10.81 -17.96
N LYS A 207 -27.76 11.21 -16.75
CA LYS A 207 -26.77 12.26 -16.53
C LYS A 207 -25.48 11.63 -16.07
N HIS A 208 -24.41 11.77 -16.85
CA HIS A 208 -23.06 11.27 -16.51
C HIS A 208 -22.61 11.73 -15.13
N ARG A 209 -22.90 12.98 -14.74
CA ARG A 209 -22.55 13.54 -13.42
C ARG A 209 -23.15 12.80 -12.22
N ASN A 210 -24.14 11.94 -12.45
CA ASN A 210 -24.78 11.13 -11.42
C ASN A 210 -24.27 9.68 -11.43
N LYS A 211 -23.23 9.38 -12.23
CA LYS A 211 -22.56 8.09 -12.22
C LYS A 211 -22.05 7.82 -10.81
N PRO A 212 -22.29 6.63 -10.23
CA PRO A 212 -21.71 6.27 -8.95
C PRO A 212 -20.19 6.35 -8.98
N GLU A 213 -19.60 7.10 -8.06
CA GLU A 213 -18.15 7.31 -7.89
C GLU A 213 -17.85 7.55 -6.40
N TRP A 214 -16.57 7.64 -6.03
CA TRP A 214 -16.15 7.84 -4.64
C TRP A 214 -16.82 9.03 -3.94
N ASP A 215 -16.98 10.15 -4.65
CA ASP A 215 -17.55 11.38 -4.09
C ASP A 215 -19.03 11.26 -3.75
N PHE A 216 -19.72 10.26 -4.31
CA PHE A 216 -21.16 10.04 -4.11
C PHE A 216 -21.46 8.88 -3.17
N ILE A 217 -20.46 8.25 -2.55
CA ILE A 217 -20.69 7.21 -1.54
C ILE A 217 -21.51 7.84 -0.40
N PRO A 218 -22.64 7.22 0.01
CA PRO A 218 -23.42 7.73 1.12
C PRO A 218 -22.58 7.92 2.39
N SER A 219 -22.72 9.04 3.08
CA SER A 219 -21.91 9.38 4.27
C SER A 219 -21.92 8.27 5.31
N ILE A 220 -23.06 7.64 5.54
CA ILE A 220 -23.19 6.51 6.48
C ILE A 220 -22.33 5.29 6.12
N VAL A 221 -21.98 5.10 4.82
CA VAL A 221 -21.06 4.06 4.36
C VAL A 221 -19.64 4.58 4.40
N LYS A 222 -19.43 5.82 3.98
CA LYS A 222 -18.12 6.48 3.93
C LYS A 222 -17.49 6.59 5.33
N ASN A 223 -18.31 6.79 6.37
CA ASN A 223 -17.89 6.88 7.77
C ASN A 223 -17.62 5.51 8.42
N ASP A 224 -17.83 4.41 7.69
CA ASP A 224 -17.45 3.06 8.11
C ASP A 224 -16.28 2.60 7.24
N ALA A 225 -15.08 2.61 7.81
CA ALA A 225 -13.83 2.35 7.09
C ALA A 225 -13.84 1.01 6.35
N PHE A 226 -14.47 -0.03 6.92
CA PHE A 226 -14.56 -1.32 6.27
C PHE A 226 -15.64 -1.34 5.18
N LEU A 227 -16.83 -0.83 5.45
CA LEU A 227 -17.92 -0.81 4.45
C LEU A 227 -17.59 0.12 3.27
N ALA A 228 -16.83 1.19 3.50
CA ALA A 228 -16.30 2.04 2.42
C ALA A 228 -15.44 1.24 1.43
N LYS A 229 -14.64 0.28 1.92
CA LYS A 229 -13.86 -0.65 1.08
C LYS A 229 -14.73 -1.76 0.46
N ALA A 230 -15.74 -2.22 1.18
CA ALA A 230 -16.64 -3.30 0.73
C ALA A 230 -17.65 -2.85 -0.33
N VAL A 231 -17.97 -1.56 -0.40
CA VAL A 231 -18.95 -1.02 -1.35
C VAL A 231 -18.46 -1.05 -2.81
N VAL A 232 -17.15 -0.94 -3.02
CA VAL A 232 -16.55 -0.89 -4.36
C VAL A 232 -16.67 -2.25 -5.04
N ASP A 233 -17.11 -2.24 -6.28
CA ASP A 233 -17.06 -3.44 -7.13
C ASP A 233 -15.62 -3.79 -7.49
N ASP A 234 -15.31 -5.08 -7.56
CA ASP A 234 -13.93 -5.56 -7.69
C ASP A 234 -13.29 -5.16 -9.03
N LEU A 235 -14.06 -5.13 -10.12
CA LEU A 235 -13.59 -4.68 -11.43
C LEU A 235 -13.39 -3.17 -11.47
N ILE A 236 -14.28 -2.42 -10.82
CA ILE A 236 -14.13 -0.96 -10.70
C ILE A 236 -12.92 -0.61 -9.86
N ALA A 237 -12.68 -1.31 -8.76
CA ALA A 237 -11.48 -1.11 -7.97
C ALA A 237 -10.21 -1.29 -8.82
N LEU A 238 -10.14 -2.32 -9.65
CA LEU A 238 -9.04 -2.52 -10.60
C LEU A 238 -8.98 -1.41 -11.65
N GLU A 239 -10.12 -0.98 -12.20
CA GLU A 239 -10.16 0.15 -13.14
C GLU A 239 -9.58 1.43 -12.52
N LEU A 240 -9.96 1.73 -11.27
CA LEU A 240 -9.49 2.92 -10.57
C LEU A 240 -7.97 2.92 -10.38
N VAL A 241 -7.37 1.76 -10.07
CA VAL A 241 -5.91 1.59 -10.00
C VAL A 241 -5.23 2.02 -11.31
N TYR A 242 -5.81 1.66 -12.46
CA TYR A 242 -5.23 1.97 -13.77
C TYR A 242 -5.69 3.31 -14.36
N LYS A 243 -6.76 3.90 -13.83
CA LYS A 243 -7.23 5.24 -14.23
C LYS A 243 -6.51 6.36 -13.49
N HIS A 244 -6.13 6.15 -12.25
CA HIS A 244 -5.22 7.06 -11.58
C HIS A 244 -3.83 6.90 -12.20
N ASP A 245 -3.65 7.59 -13.33
CA ASP A 245 -2.39 7.56 -14.04
C ASP A 245 -1.36 8.37 -13.25
N VAL A 246 -0.54 7.68 -12.45
CA VAL A 246 0.66 8.28 -11.86
C VAL A 246 1.54 8.90 -12.96
N ASN A 247 1.35 8.45 -14.20
CA ASN A 247 2.02 9.03 -15.36
C ASN A 247 1.44 10.39 -15.79
N GLU A 248 0.23 10.79 -15.35
CA GLU A 248 -0.32 12.11 -15.68
C GLU A 248 0.60 13.21 -15.18
N VAL A 249 1.09 13.09 -13.96
CA VAL A 249 2.04 14.06 -13.38
C VAL A 249 3.36 14.13 -14.16
N LEU A 250 3.79 13.03 -14.80
CA LEU A 250 4.96 13.01 -15.67
C LEU A 250 4.73 13.70 -17.03
N GLN A 251 3.48 14.03 -17.37
CA GLN A 251 3.09 14.70 -18.61
C GLN A 251 2.78 16.18 -18.39
N HIS A 252 2.80 16.67 -17.15
CA HIS A 252 2.59 18.09 -16.87
C HIS A 252 3.65 18.92 -17.56
N ASP A 253 3.24 20.05 -18.15
CA ASP A 253 4.19 21.07 -18.58
C ASP A 253 4.77 21.82 -17.37
N ASP A 254 5.88 22.52 -17.59
CA ASP A 254 6.59 23.19 -16.50
C ASP A 254 5.78 24.30 -15.84
N GLU A 255 4.83 24.89 -16.55
CA GLU A 255 3.98 25.94 -16.00
C GLU A 255 2.95 25.37 -15.02
N THR A 256 2.30 24.28 -15.38
CA THR A 256 1.40 23.52 -14.49
C THR A 256 2.16 22.96 -13.29
N ALA A 257 3.29 22.33 -13.53
CA ALA A 257 4.13 21.77 -12.47
C ALA A 257 4.60 22.84 -11.47
N LEU A 258 5.00 24.00 -11.97
CA LEU A 258 5.42 25.12 -11.13
C LEU A 258 4.30 25.64 -10.23
N GLN A 259 3.05 25.68 -10.72
CA GLN A 259 1.91 26.06 -9.91
C GLN A 259 1.69 25.08 -8.75
N ASN A 260 1.80 23.78 -9.02
CA ASN A 260 1.68 22.75 -8.00
C ASN A 260 2.84 22.81 -6.99
N LEU A 261 4.06 22.98 -7.45
CA LEU A 261 5.25 23.04 -6.58
C LEU A 261 5.23 24.23 -5.61
N LYS A 262 4.69 25.38 -6.01
CA LYS A 262 4.59 26.58 -5.15
C LYS A 262 3.71 26.42 -3.91
N ILE A 263 2.99 25.33 -3.81
CA ILE A 263 2.25 24.95 -2.58
C ILE A 263 3.23 24.57 -1.46
N ILE A 264 4.40 24.03 -1.78
CA ILE A 264 5.49 23.80 -0.82
C ILE A 264 6.11 25.16 -0.47
N PRO A 265 6.12 25.56 0.80
CA PRO A 265 6.55 26.91 1.22
C PRO A 265 7.96 27.29 0.71
N GLU A 266 8.89 26.34 0.69
CA GLU A 266 10.25 26.53 0.21
C GLU A 266 10.31 26.92 -1.28
N PHE A 267 9.26 26.61 -2.05
CA PHE A 267 9.20 26.84 -3.51
C PHE A 267 8.34 28.05 -3.92
N GLU A 268 7.83 28.84 -2.98
CA GLU A 268 7.00 30.01 -3.28
C GLU A 268 7.67 30.97 -4.28
N SER A 269 8.99 31.16 -4.18
CA SER A 269 9.78 32.01 -5.07
C SER A 269 10.29 31.32 -6.35
N MET A 270 9.97 30.04 -6.56
CA MET A 270 10.45 29.26 -7.70
C MET A 270 9.94 29.81 -9.03
N ASN A 271 10.79 29.78 -10.06
CA ASN A 271 10.47 30.13 -11.45
C ASN A 271 10.89 28.97 -12.38
N VAL A 272 10.34 28.97 -13.59
CA VAL A 272 10.71 27.99 -14.61
C VAL A 272 12.23 28.08 -14.88
N GLY A 273 12.88 26.91 -14.94
CA GLY A 273 14.32 26.76 -15.10
C GLY A 273 15.17 26.82 -13.83
N MET A 274 14.54 26.98 -12.65
CA MET A 274 15.23 26.81 -11.37
C MET A 274 15.26 25.34 -10.94
N ASN A 275 16.33 24.96 -10.25
CA ASN A 275 16.41 23.65 -9.60
C ASN A 275 15.67 23.69 -8.24
N PRO A 276 14.52 23.03 -8.07
CA PRO A 276 13.79 23.05 -6.81
C PRO A 276 14.60 22.46 -5.64
N LEU A 277 15.48 21.53 -5.91
CA LEU A 277 16.25 20.87 -4.85
C LEU A 277 17.26 21.83 -4.19
N GLU A 278 17.72 22.87 -4.90
CA GLU A 278 18.59 23.91 -4.33
C GLU A 278 17.85 24.83 -3.35
N LEU A 279 16.53 24.96 -3.49
CA LEU A 279 15.69 25.73 -2.57
C LEU A 279 15.47 25.00 -1.23
N LEU A 280 15.78 23.70 -1.16
CA LEU A 280 15.71 22.89 0.06
C LEU A 280 16.94 23.07 0.97
N LYS A 281 17.76 24.07 0.70
CA LYS A 281 18.97 24.39 1.46
C LYS A 281 18.65 24.76 2.90
N ARG A 282 19.32 24.13 3.84
CA ARG A 282 19.23 24.37 5.28
C ARG A 282 20.63 24.59 5.86
N THR A 283 20.68 25.18 7.04
CA THR A 283 21.94 25.47 7.74
C THR A 283 21.89 24.89 9.15
N ALA A 284 22.86 24.05 9.50
CA ALA A 284 22.91 23.43 10.81
C ALA A 284 23.21 24.46 11.92
N GLY A 285 22.50 24.30 13.04
CA GLY A 285 22.65 25.13 14.23
C GLY A 285 23.92 24.86 15.03
N GLY A 286 24.64 23.78 14.72
CA GLY A 286 25.82 23.30 15.42
C GLY A 286 25.60 21.96 16.11
N ALA A 287 26.68 21.18 16.25
CA ALA A 287 26.62 19.83 16.78
C ALA A 287 26.05 19.79 18.22
N ARG A 288 25.12 18.87 18.45
CA ARG A 288 24.49 18.62 19.77
C ARG A 288 25.13 17.45 20.51
N ILE A 289 25.81 16.56 19.78
CA ILE A 289 26.56 15.43 20.31
C ILE A 289 28.00 15.46 19.78
N ASN A 290 28.89 14.71 20.42
CA ASN A 290 30.20 14.47 19.84
C ASN A 290 30.05 13.75 18.49
N LYS A 291 30.90 14.12 17.53
CA LYS A 291 30.85 13.50 16.20
C LYS A 291 31.18 12.01 16.33
N PRO A 292 30.20 11.09 16.07
CA PRO A 292 30.44 9.67 16.23
C PRO A 292 31.39 9.15 15.15
N LYS A 293 32.15 8.10 15.47
CA LYS A 293 32.97 7.41 14.48
C LYS A 293 32.07 6.60 13.51
N HIS A 294 31.05 5.96 14.05
CA HIS A 294 30.11 5.16 13.26
C HIS A 294 28.68 5.68 13.40
N ILE A 295 27.97 5.74 12.28
CA ILE A 295 26.55 6.02 12.20
C ILE A 295 25.89 4.74 11.65
N PHE A 296 24.96 4.18 12.39
CA PHE A 296 24.17 3.02 11.98
C PHE A 296 22.74 3.47 11.72
N ILE A 297 22.26 3.29 10.51
CA ILE A 297 20.86 3.45 10.13
C ILE A 297 20.34 2.04 9.85
N LEU A 298 19.59 1.51 10.80
CA LEU A 298 19.02 0.17 10.77
C LEU A 298 17.57 0.28 10.30
N VAL A 299 17.29 -0.24 9.13
CA VAL A 299 15.92 -0.29 8.58
C VAL A 299 15.45 -1.74 8.70
N GLY A 300 14.54 -1.98 9.63
CA GLY A 300 13.91 -3.27 9.82
C GLY A 300 12.76 -3.47 8.83
N GLU A 301 12.79 -4.58 8.08
CA GLU A 301 11.67 -4.96 7.20
C GLU A 301 10.36 -5.02 7.99
N SER A 302 9.37 -4.24 7.58
CA SER A 302 8.02 -4.21 8.17
C SER A 302 7.99 -3.99 9.70
N LEU A 303 8.96 -3.25 10.25
CA LEU A 303 9.08 -3.01 11.69
C LEU A 303 8.07 -1.94 12.13
N SER A 304 6.89 -2.40 12.56
CA SER A 304 5.74 -1.57 12.93
C SER A 304 5.84 -1.02 14.36
N GLN A 305 5.33 0.20 14.57
CA GLN A 305 5.18 0.76 15.93
C GLN A 305 4.06 0.07 16.72
N SER A 306 3.03 -0.43 16.05
CA SER A 306 1.79 -0.87 16.70
C SER A 306 1.99 -1.87 17.84
N VAL A 307 2.77 -2.93 17.63
CA VAL A 307 3.00 -3.98 18.65
C VAL A 307 3.95 -3.54 19.79
N VAL A 308 4.61 -2.39 19.64
CA VAL A 308 5.47 -1.79 20.68
C VAL A 308 4.64 -0.98 21.67
N ASP A 309 3.45 -0.54 21.27
CA ASP A 309 2.57 0.28 22.11
C ASP A 309 2.11 -0.47 23.36
N ASP A 310 1.88 0.27 24.44
CA ASP A 310 1.54 -0.27 25.77
C ASP A 310 0.31 -1.19 25.78
N ILE A 311 -0.63 -0.99 24.85
CA ILE A 311 -1.83 -1.82 24.71
C ILE A 311 -1.50 -3.28 24.38
N TYR A 312 -0.34 -3.54 23.75
CA TYR A 312 0.10 -4.88 23.36
C TYR A 312 1.22 -5.43 24.24
N SER A 313 1.54 -4.78 25.36
CA SER A 313 2.63 -5.20 26.24
C SER A 313 2.41 -6.55 26.94
N GLU A 314 1.21 -7.10 26.91
CA GLU A 314 0.95 -8.47 27.36
C GLU A 314 1.43 -9.54 26.35
N TYR A 315 1.74 -9.12 25.10
CA TYR A 315 2.34 -9.95 24.06
C TYR A 315 3.81 -9.57 23.97
N HIS A 316 4.68 -10.44 24.40
CA HIS A 316 6.13 -10.21 24.45
C HIS A 316 6.80 -10.30 23.08
N VAL A 317 6.14 -9.76 22.05
CA VAL A 317 6.58 -9.83 20.66
C VAL A 317 7.57 -8.73 20.29
N ALA A 318 7.57 -7.61 21.02
CA ALA A 318 8.36 -6.42 20.72
C ALA A 318 9.04 -5.82 21.98
N ASP A 319 9.46 -6.65 22.90
CA ASP A 319 10.01 -6.20 24.19
C ASP A 319 11.34 -5.45 24.05
N GLU A 320 12.22 -5.87 23.15
CA GLU A 320 13.52 -5.22 22.95
C GLU A 320 13.38 -3.87 22.23
N SER A 321 12.47 -3.77 21.26
CA SER A 321 12.08 -2.50 20.62
C SER A 321 11.59 -1.50 21.66
N LYS A 322 10.69 -1.95 22.53
CA LYS A 322 10.16 -1.12 23.62
C LYS A 322 11.24 -0.68 24.59
N LYS A 323 12.11 -1.58 25.01
CA LYS A 323 13.25 -1.29 25.88
C LYS A 323 14.22 -0.28 25.24
N PHE A 324 14.45 -0.35 23.93
CA PHE A 324 15.26 0.61 23.22
C PHE A 324 14.64 2.01 23.22
N GLN A 325 13.33 2.13 22.94
CA GLN A 325 12.61 3.40 22.97
C GLN A 325 12.58 4.02 24.39
N GLN A 326 12.51 3.19 25.42
CA GLN A 326 12.47 3.64 26.83
C GLN A 326 13.86 3.99 27.41
N ASN A 327 14.93 3.80 26.65
CA ASN A 327 16.27 4.13 27.12
C ASN A 327 16.44 5.65 27.24
N LYS A 328 17.00 6.15 28.35
CA LYS A 328 17.21 7.57 28.63
C LYS A 328 18.11 8.30 27.61
N HIS A 329 18.83 7.57 26.78
CA HIS A 329 19.70 8.06 25.72
C HIS A 329 19.12 7.83 24.32
N THR A 330 17.82 7.51 24.21
CA THR A 330 17.12 7.29 22.97
C THR A 330 16.02 8.33 22.79
N ILE A 331 16.08 9.12 21.71
CA ILE A 331 14.92 9.86 21.22
C ILE A 331 14.01 8.87 20.51
N SER A 332 12.73 8.85 20.86
CA SER A 332 11.71 8.06 20.18
C SER A 332 10.52 8.93 19.78
N ILE A 333 9.86 8.59 18.69
CA ILE A 333 8.60 9.19 18.25
C ILE A 333 7.65 8.04 17.90
N ASN A 334 6.59 7.90 18.68
CA ASN A 334 5.62 6.81 18.51
C ASN A 334 4.63 7.05 17.36
N ASN A 335 4.53 8.29 16.89
CA ASN A 335 3.67 8.68 15.77
C ASN A 335 4.55 9.04 14.57
N PHE A 336 5.17 8.03 13.97
CA PHE A 336 6.18 8.20 12.93
C PHE A 336 5.72 7.59 11.60
N LEU A 337 5.58 8.42 10.56
CA LEU A 337 5.12 8.00 9.24
C LEU A 337 6.27 7.54 8.36
N PRO A 338 6.11 6.42 7.65
CA PRO A 338 7.08 6.00 6.64
C PRO A 338 7.02 6.90 5.40
N ALA A 339 8.08 6.87 4.60
CA ALA A 339 8.14 7.57 3.32
C ALA A 339 7.55 6.76 2.15
N GLY A 340 7.18 5.52 2.39
CA GLY A 340 6.51 4.63 1.45
C GLY A 340 5.62 3.64 2.19
N MET A 341 4.65 3.06 1.51
CA MET A 341 3.75 2.04 2.07
C MET A 341 4.23 0.62 1.83
N ILE A 342 5.29 0.47 1.05
CA ILE A 342 6.04 -0.75 0.79
C ILE A 342 7.52 -0.42 0.77
N SER A 343 8.36 -1.45 0.79
CA SER A 343 9.81 -1.33 0.96
C SER A 343 10.48 -0.47 -0.11
N GLN A 344 10.17 -0.69 -1.39
CA GLN A 344 10.85 -0.02 -2.50
C GLN A 344 10.73 1.51 -2.46
N PRO A 345 9.54 2.15 -2.41
CA PRO A 345 9.45 3.61 -2.32
C PRO A 345 10.00 4.15 -1.00
N SER A 346 9.93 3.39 0.08
CA SER A 346 10.44 3.82 1.39
C SER A 346 11.96 3.90 1.41
N ILE A 347 12.64 2.82 0.99
CA ILE A 347 14.10 2.76 0.91
C ILE A 347 14.63 3.79 -0.10
N THR A 348 13.98 3.90 -1.27
CA THR A 348 14.32 4.89 -2.29
C THR A 348 14.25 6.31 -1.73
N SER A 349 13.20 6.64 -0.99
CA SER A 349 13.02 7.96 -0.37
C SER A 349 14.05 8.25 0.72
N LEU A 350 14.34 7.28 1.59
CA LEU A 350 15.36 7.42 2.64
C LEU A 350 16.76 7.69 2.07
N ILE A 351 17.09 7.08 0.93
CA ILE A 351 18.37 7.24 0.26
C ILE A 351 18.42 8.56 -0.51
N SER A 352 17.38 8.88 -1.29
CA SER A 352 17.37 10.04 -2.19
C SER A 352 17.10 11.38 -1.49
N GLY A 353 16.42 11.37 -0.34
CA GLY A 353 16.03 12.57 0.41
C GLY A 353 14.80 13.28 -0.15
N ILE A 354 14.09 12.66 -1.09
CA ILE A 354 12.77 13.07 -1.59
C ILE A 354 11.83 11.87 -1.60
N TYR A 355 10.52 12.10 -1.58
CA TYR A 355 9.56 11.00 -1.71
C TYR A 355 9.65 10.36 -3.09
N ASP A 356 9.67 9.02 -3.17
CA ASP A 356 9.55 8.30 -4.45
C ASP A 356 8.17 8.48 -5.09
N SER A 357 7.15 8.64 -4.25
CA SER A 357 5.76 8.88 -4.68
C SER A 357 5.20 7.82 -5.63
N ASN A 358 5.68 6.57 -5.54
CA ASN A 358 5.37 5.45 -6.43
C ASN A 358 5.76 5.71 -7.91
N LEU A 359 6.70 6.61 -8.16
CA LEU A 359 7.25 6.87 -9.49
C LEU A 359 8.43 5.97 -9.84
N GLU A 360 8.85 5.09 -8.90
CA GLU A 360 9.92 4.10 -9.09
C GLU A 360 11.20 4.74 -9.64
N ILE A 361 11.66 5.84 -8.99
CA ILE A 361 12.84 6.57 -9.47
C ILE A 361 14.10 5.71 -9.48
N ASN A 362 14.21 4.74 -8.56
CA ASN A 362 15.30 3.77 -8.50
C ASN A 362 15.37 2.84 -9.74
N GLU A 363 14.27 2.68 -10.48
CA GLU A 363 14.21 1.88 -11.72
C GLU A 363 14.48 2.70 -12.99
N LYS A 364 14.67 4.00 -12.85
CA LYS A 364 14.93 4.89 -14.00
C LYS A 364 16.43 5.07 -14.23
N THR A 365 16.89 4.85 -15.47
CA THR A 365 18.31 4.82 -15.83
C THR A 365 19.08 6.11 -15.49
N GLN A 366 18.42 7.27 -15.55
CA GLN A 366 19.07 8.52 -15.18
C GLN A 366 19.51 8.58 -13.70
N PHE A 367 18.84 7.84 -12.80
CA PHE A 367 19.20 7.72 -11.40
C PHE A 367 20.24 6.61 -11.12
N TRP A 368 20.71 5.91 -12.15
CA TRP A 368 21.84 5.00 -12.06
C TRP A 368 23.18 5.63 -12.41
N GLU A 369 23.12 6.83 -13.02
CA GLU A 369 24.30 7.57 -13.49
C GLU A 369 24.53 8.88 -12.71
N ASN A 370 23.46 9.43 -12.14
CA ASN A 370 23.46 10.73 -11.49
C ASN A 370 22.88 10.67 -10.09
N SER A 371 23.34 11.56 -9.22
CA SER A 371 22.91 11.70 -7.83
C SER A 371 21.94 12.88 -7.66
N LEU A 372 21.22 12.90 -6.54
CA LEU A 372 20.47 14.07 -6.08
C LEU A 372 21.27 14.84 -5.03
N ILE A 373 21.17 16.17 -5.06
CA ILE A 373 21.80 17.01 -4.05
C ILE A 373 21.26 16.72 -2.64
N THR A 374 20.02 16.24 -2.55
CA THR A 374 19.34 15.83 -1.31
C THR A 374 19.73 14.43 -0.81
N SER A 375 20.50 13.67 -1.59
CA SER A 375 20.86 12.30 -1.24
C SER A 375 21.62 12.20 0.08
N LEU A 376 21.19 11.32 0.98
CA LEU A 376 21.81 11.09 2.29
C LEU A 376 23.29 10.68 2.17
N PRO A 377 23.66 9.61 1.43
CA PRO A 377 25.07 9.17 1.38
C PRO A 377 25.97 10.24 0.75
N ARG A 378 25.51 10.95 -0.26
CA ARG A 378 26.29 12.03 -0.86
C ARG A 378 26.60 13.15 0.13
N GLN A 379 25.63 13.58 0.92
CA GLN A 379 25.79 14.69 1.85
C GLN A 379 26.61 14.29 3.08
N ILE A 380 26.43 13.07 3.61
CA ILE A 380 27.17 12.61 4.78
C ILE A 380 28.68 12.44 4.48
N LYS A 381 29.04 12.12 3.23
CA LYS A 381 30.45 12.08 2.77
C LYS A 381 31.16 13.42 2.93
N GLN A 382 30.44 14.54 2.77
CA GLN A 382 31.00 15.88 2.96
C GLN A 382 31.39 16.16 4.41
N LEU A 383 30.83 15.41 5.36
CA LEU A 383 31.27 15.39 6.76
C LEU A 383 32.45 14.42 7.03
N GLY A 384 32.99 13.79 5.98
CA GLY A 384 34.15 12.89 6.08
C GLY A 384 33.81 11.45 6.46
N TYR A 385 32.59 11.00 6.21
CA TYR A 385 32.22 9.61 6.41
C TYR A 385 32.37 8.81 5.10
N LYS A 386 32.84 7.58 5.20
CA LYS A 386 32.56 6.55 4.20
C LYS A 386 31.10 6.08 4.33
N THR A 387 30.56 5.52 3.27
CA THR A 387 29.16 5.14 3.21
C THR A 387 29.01 3.71 2.68
N LYS A 388 28.38 2.84 3.48
CA LYS A 388 28.15 1.44 3.13
C LYS A 388 26.66 1.13 3.22
N LEU A 389 26.12 0.56 2.16
CA LEU A 389 24.78 -0.04 2.16
C LEU A 389 24.92 -1.55 2.30
N TRP A 390 24.22 -2.11 3.28
CA TRP A 390 24.14 -3.54 3.54
C TRP A 390 22.68 -3.97 3.36
N TYR A 391 22.41 -4.87 2.46
CA TYR A 391 21.08 -5.39 2.21
C TYR A 391 21.04 -6.90 2.43
N GLY A 392 20.13 -7.39 3.29
CA GLY A 392 19.99 -8.81 3.61
C GLY A 392 19.66 -9.69 2.43
N GLY A 393 19.06 -9.12 1.37
CA GLY A 393 18.76 -9.75 0.09
C GLY A 393 19.83 -9.50 -0.98
N ASN A 394 19.45 -9.75 -2.24
CA ASN A 394 20.30 -9.47 -3.40
C ASN A 394 20.09 -8.02 -3.86
N VAL A 395 21.15 -7.24 -4.02
CA VAL A 395 21.10 -5.83 -4.45
C VAL A 395 20.57 -5.61 -5.87
N SER A 396 20.33 -6.69 -6.64
CA SER A 396 19.56 -6.60 -7.88
C SER A 396 18.08 -6.29 -7.65
N TRP A 397 17.58 -6.54 -6.43
CA TRP A 397 16.23 -6.16 -6.05
C TRP A 397 16.07 -4.64 -6.11
N ALA A 398 14.99 -4.19 -6.76
CA ALA A 398 14.68 -2.77 -6.91
C ALA A 398 15.87 -1.94 -7.46
N SER A 399 16.70 -2.55 -8.30
CA SER A 399 17.90 -1.92 -8.89
C SER A 399 18.84 -1.25 -7.88
N LEU A 400 18.81 -1.67 -6.61
CA LEU A 400 19.62 -1.06 -5.53
C LEU A 400 21.12 -1.04 -5.85
N GLY A 401 21.63 -2.10 -6.50
CA GLY A 401 23.04 -2.20 -6.89
C GLY A 401 23.48 -1.16 -7.93
N LEU A 402 22.54 -0.52 -8.62
CA LEU A 402 22.78 0.58 -9.56
C LEU A 402 22.45 1.93 -8.93
N PHE A 403 21.29 2.01 -8.26
CA PHE A 403 20.78 3.24 -7.67
C PHE A 403 21.61 3.71 -6.48
N ALA A 404 21.93 2.84 -5.53
CA ALA A 404 22.61 3.25 -4.30
C ALA A 404 24.03 3.80 -4.54
N PRO A 405 24.89 3.18 -5.37
CA PRO A 405 26.18 3.78 -5.73
C PRO A 405 26.01 5.13 -6.44
N ALA A 406 25.04 5.27 -7.34
CA ALA A 406 24.75 6.53 -8.01
C ALA A 406 24.34 7.62 -7.01
N MET A 407 23.56 7.27 -5.97
CA MET A 407 23.19 8.20 -4.90
C MET A 407 24.37 8.54 -3.95
N GLY A 408 25.51 7.86 -4.05
CA GLY A 408 26.74 8.21 -3.35
C GLY A 408 27.24 7.20 -2.35
N PHE A 409 26.67 6.00 -2.25
CA PHE A 409 27.29 4.93 -1.43
C PHE A 409 28.63 4.49 -2.04
N ASP A 410 29.64 4.33 -1.21
CA ASP A 410 30.96 3.82 -1.62
C ASP A 410 30.92 2.30 -1.82
N GLU A 411 30.13 1.59 -1.02
CA GLU A 411 29.94 0.16 -1.12
C GLU A 411 28.45 -0.20 -0.99
N CYS A 412 28.01 -1.14 -1.85
CA CYS A 412 26.65 -1.71 -1.81
C CYS A 412 26.78 -3.24 -1.75
N ILE A 413 26.39 -3.83 -0.62
CA ILE A 413 26.76 -5.20 -0.22
C ILE A 413 25.49 -6.03 -0.06
N SER A 414 25.42 -7.16 -0.79
CA SER A 414 24.36 -8.16 -0.65
C SER A 414 24.65 -9.14 0.49
N GLY A 415 23.64 -9.51 1.25
CA GLY A 415 23.74 -10.59 2.25
C GLY A 415 24.23 -11.92 1.66
N PRO A 416 23.67 -12.41 0.52
CA PRO A 416 24.16 -13.61 -0.16
C PRO A 416 25.61 -13.58 -0.58
N ASP A 417 26.23 -12.42 -0.77
CA ASP A 417 27.62 -12.29 -1.18
C ASP A 417 28.62 -12.41 -0.02
N ILE A 418 28.16 -12.11 1.20
CA ILE A 418 29.01 -12.08 2.39
C ILE A 418 28.77 -13.25 3.34
N CYS A 419 27.59 -13.85 3.33
CA CYS A 419 27.24 -14.99 4.18
C CYS A 419 27.62 -16.32 3.50
N ASP A 420 27.63 -17.41 4.30
CA ASP A 420 27.86 -18.75 3.75
C ASP A 420 26.82 -19.08 2.66
N LYS A 421 27.25 -19.76 1.59
CA LYS A 421 26.38 -20.12 0.46
C LYS A 421 25.20 -21.04 0.84
N ASN A 422 25.32 -21.74 1.98
CA ASN A 422 24.29 -22.61 2.53
C ASN A 422 23.59 -21.94 3.74
N ALA A 423 23.81 -20.66 3.97
CA ALA A 423 23.14 -19.96 5.06
C ALA A 423 21.62 -20.06 4.90
N PRO A 424 20.86 -20.35 5.96
CA PRO A 424 19.42 -20.28 5.95
C PRO A 424 18.95 -18.95 5.40
N SER A 425 17.98 -18.99 4.49
CA SER A 425 17.45 -17.78 3.84
C SER A 425 15.94 -17.93 3.61
N THR A 426 15.26 -16.80 3.58
CA THR A 426 13.93 -16.67 2.99
C THR A 426 14.09 -16.51 1.48
N TRP A 427 12.98 -16.36 0.79
CA TRP A 427 13.02 -16.04 -0.65
C TRP A 427 13.62 -14.64 -0.93
N LEU A 428 13.56 -13.72 0.04
CA LEU A 428 14.02 -12.34 -0.11
C LEU A 428 15.50 -12.18 0.27
N GLY A 429 15.97 -12.89 1.32
CA GLY A 429 17.34 -12.73 1.79
C GLY A 429 17.75 -13.72 2.85
N VAL A 430 19.02 -13.60 3.29
CA VAL A 430 19.61 -14.38 4.38
C VAL A 430 18.90 -14.04 5.68
N TYR A 431 18.75 -15.00 6.58
CA TYR A 431 18.15 -14.79 7.89
C TYR A 431 18.89 -13.68 8.66
N ASP A 432 18.13 -12.75 9.25
CA ASP A 432 18.65 -11.51 9.81
C ASP A 432 19.77 -11.73 10.86
N HIS A 433 19.63 -12.73 11.75
CA HIS A 433 20.68 -12.98 12.74
C HIS A 433 22.02 -13.36 12.11
N ILE A 434 22.01 -14.14 11.00
CA ILE A 434 23.24 -14.53 10.28
C ILE A 434 23.83 -13.33 9.55
N PHE A 435 22.97 -12.58 8.87
CA PHE A 435 23.38 -11.39 8.13
C PHE A 435 23.98 -10.32 9.05
N LEU A 436 23.34 -10.05 10.19
CA LEU A 436 23.81 -9.06 11.16
C LEU A 436 25.08 -9.50 11.89
N ASP A 437 25.20 -10.78 12.26
CA ASP A 437 26.42 -11.33 12.84
C ASP A 437 27.61 -11.21 11.84
N GLU A 438 27.38 -11.42 10.53
CA GLU A 438 28.42 -11.25 9.51
C GLU A 438 28.80 -9.78 9.30
N ILE A 439 27.85 -8.84 9.39
CA ILE A 439 28.16 -7.40 9.38
C ILE A 439 29.03 -7.03 10.59
N GLU A 440 28.67 -7.50 11.78
CA GLU A 440 29.42 -7.26 13.01
C GLU A 440 30.88 -7.67 12.86
N ASN A 441 31.13 -8.86 12.30
CA ASN A 441 32.47 -9.39 12.06
C ASN A 441 33.30 -8.53 11.09
N ARG A 442 32.66 -7.84 10.15
CA ARG A 442 33.32 -7.04 9.10
C ARG A 442 33.61 -5.59 9.50
N ILE A 443 32.99 -5.09 10.58
CA ILE A 443 33.16 -3.70 11.03
C ILE A 443 34.32 -3.56 12.06
N ASP A 444 34.98 -4.63 12.42
CA ASP A 444 35.88 -4.69 13.60
C ASP A 444 37.03 -3.70 13.62
N ASN A 445 37.61 -3.37 12.48
CA ASN A 445 38.89 -2.64 12.40
C ASN A 445 38.82 -1.42 11.47
N ASP A 446 37.66 -0.87 11.27
CA ASP A 446 37.52 0.29 10.42
C ASP A 446 38.04 1.55 11.13
N ASP A 447 39.21 2.01 10.75
CA ASP A 447 39.83 3.21 11.29
C ASP A 447 39.23 4.51 10.75
N GLU A 448 38.37 4.44 9.73
CA GLU A 448 37.73 5.59 9.12
C GLU A 448 36.29 5.78 9.61
N PRO A 449 35.81 7.03 9.79
CA PRO A 449 34.43 7.29 10.10
C PRO A 449 33.52 6.73 9.00
N THR A 450 32.50 5.94 9.38
CA THR A 450 31.65 5.22 8.41
C THR A 450 30.18 5.33 8.80
N MET A 451 29.33 5.61 7.81
CA MET A 451 27.88 5.46 7.89
C MET A 451 27.49 4.10 7.29
N HIS A 452 26.80 3.29 8.08
CA HIS A 452 26.26 2.01 7.70
C HIS A 452 24.74 2.14 7.55
N PHE A 453 24.22 1.97 6.34
CA PHE A 453 22.79 1.82 6.09
C PHE A 453 22.51 0.33 5.95
N ILE A 454 21.80 -0.26 6.91
CA ILE A 454 21.57 -1.69 7.01
C ILE A 454 20.08 -1.95 6.84
N TYR A 455 19.71 -2.77 5.84
CA TYR A 455 18.33 -3.11 5.56
C TYR A 455 18.15 -4.63 5.68
N THR A 456 17.28 -5.06 6.62
CA THR A 456 16.99 -6.47 6.93
C THR A 456 15.82 -6.99 6.08
N THR A 457 15.56 -8.30 6.10
CA THR A 457 14.57 -8.93 5.20
C THR A 457 13.70 -10.00 5.83
N SER A 458 14.04 -10.48 7.03
CA SER A 458 13.42 -11.69 7.58
C SER A 458 11.95 -11.54 7.95
N ASN A 459 11.49 -10.33 8.27
CA ASN A 459 10.08 -10.09 8.62
C ASN A 459 9.16 -9.92 7.41
N HIS A 460 9.68 -10.14 6.20
CA HIS A 460 8.85 -10.12 4.99
C HIS A 460 8.04 -11.41 4.86
N SER A 461 6.80 -11.27 4.42
CA SER A 461 5.93 -12.41 4.07
C SER A 461 6.52 -13.22 2.88
N PRO A 462 6.37 -14.55 2.88
CA PRO A 462 5.75 -15.44 3.85
C PRO A 462 6.58 -15.65 5.11
N SER A 463 5.90 -15.81 6.22
CA SER A 463 6.51 -16.10 7.53
C SER A 463 6.93 -17.57 7.60
N THR A 464 8.01 -17.92 6.91
CA THR A 464 8.46 -19.32 6.76
C THR A 464 9.66 -19.68 7.64
N ILE A 465 10.14 -18.76 8.44
CA ILE A 465 11.26 -19.01 9.36
C ILE A 465 10.83 -20.03 10.42
N PRO A 466 11.62 -21.08 10.69
CA PRO A 466 11.32 -22.04 11.74
C PRO A 466 11.64 -21.45 13.13
N ILE A 467 10.81 -20.54 13.58
CA ILE A 467 11.01 -19.66 14.74
C ILE A 467 11.22 -20.44 16.04
N GLU A 468 10.66 -21.65 16.17
CA GLU A 468 10.85 -22.51 17.33
C GLU A 468 12.33 -22.91 17.53
N GLN A 469 13.11 -22.99 16.44
CA GLN A 469 14.54 -23.27 16.49
C GLN A 469 15.35 -22.09 17.06
N TYR A 470 14.75 -20.91 17.08
CA TYR A 470 15.36 -19.67 17.57
C TYR A 470 14.81 -19.19 18.91
N GLY A 471 14.03 -20.07 19.59
CA GLY A 471 13.56 -19.81 20.95
C GLY A 471 12.14 -19.28 21.05
N TRP A 472 11.37 -19.31 19.95
CA TRP A 472 9.94 -18.99 19.99
C TRP A 472 9.21 -20.02 20.88
N ASP A 473 8.56 -19.52 21.91
CA ASP A 473 7.63 -20.28 22.76
C ASP A 473 6.31 -19.53 22.78
N GLU A 474 5.32 -20.07 22.06
CA GLU A 474 4.02 -19.42 21.87
C GLU A 474 3.32 -19.13 23.21
N ASP A 475 3.42 -20.04 24.19
CA ASP A 475 2.75 -19.87 25.47
C ASP A 475 3.38 -18.79 26.34
N THR A 476 4.70 -18.66 26.29
CA THR A 476 5.44 -17.64 27.03
C THR A 476 5.31 -16.27 26.37
N ILE A 477 5.43 -16.21 25.02
CA ILE A 477 5.51 -14.94 24.28
C ILE A 477 4.12 -14.34 24.06
N LEU A 478 3.15 -15.16 23.67
CA LEU A 478 1.78 -14.69 23.40
C LEU A 478 0.86 -14.73 24.63
N GLY A 479 1.28 -15.39 25.72
CA GLY A 479 0.55 -15.41 26.98
C GLY A 479 -0.93 -15.80 26.83
N ASN A 480 -1.83 -14.91 27.24
CA ASN A 480 -3.27 -15.12 27.22
C ASN A 480 -3.96 -14.72 25.90
N ILE A 481 -3.25 -14.76 24.80
CA ILE A 481 -3.84 -14.46 23.48
C ILE A 481 -5.10 -15.32 23.23
N SER A 482 -6.07 -14.75 22.54
CA SER A 482 -7.35 -15.43 22.29
C SER A 482 -7.15 -16.72 21.49
N GLU A 483 -7.99 -17.72 21.74
CA GLU A 483 -8.00 -18.97 20.96
C GLU A 483 -8.20 -18.73 19.47
N THR A 484 -8.90 -17.67 19.10
CA THR A 484 -9.10 -17.28 17.69
C THR A 484 -7.77 -17.00 17.02
N VAL A 485 -6.86 -16.26 17.67
CA VAL A 485 -5.52 -15.98 17.14
C VAL A 485 -4.66 -17.24 17.17
N ARG A 486 -4.66 -18.02 18.28
CA ARG A 486 -3.90 -19.28 18.38
C ARG A 486 -4.26 -20.29 17.29
N ASN A 487 -5.52 -20.33 16.91
CA ASN A 487 -6.00 -21.22 15.86
C ASN A 487 -5.68 -20.69 14.44
N ASN A 488 -5.33 -19.43 14.30
CA ASN A 488 -4.87 -18.85 13.04
C ASN A 488 -3.35 -19.02 12.89
N LYS A 489 -2.93 -20.15 12.31
CA LYS A 489 -1.50 -20.48 12.18
C LYS A 489 -0.70 -19.46 11.38
N ALA A 490 -1.31 -18.84 10.36
CA ALA A 490 -0.63 -17.80 9.57
C ALA A 490 -0.35 -16.56 10.44
N LYS A 491 -1.31 -16.16 11.30
CA LYS A 491 -1.13 -15.03 12.21
C LYS A 491 -0.07 -15.31 13.27
N VAL A 492 -0.07 -16.51 13.85
CA VAL A 492 0.95 -16.93 14.81
C VAL A 492 2.34 -16.94 14.16
N ALA A 493 2.46 -17.45 12.93
CA ALA A 493 3.72 -17.42 12.18
C ALA A 493 4.19 -15.98 11.90
N SER A 494 3.27 -15.08 11.53
CA SER A 494 3.60 -13.66 11.31
C SER A 494 4.11 -12.99 12.59
N LEU A 495 3.43 -13.20 13.73
CA LEU A 495 3.85 -12.68 15.03
C LEU A 495 5.22 -13.24 15.44
N GLY A 496 5.43 -14.53 15.24
CA GLY A 496 6.69 -15.18 15.56
C GLY A 496 7.84 -14.73 14.67
N THR A 497 7.58 -14.47 13.38
CA THR A 497 8.59 -13.93 12.47
C THR A 497 8.95 -12.48 12.83
N TYR A 498 7.96 -11.66 13.20
CA TYR A 498 8.21 -10.32 13.73
C TYR A 498 9.10 -10.36 14.98
N TRP A 499 8.71 -11.19 15.98
CA TRP A 499 9.51 -11.40 17.18
C TRP A 499 10.94 -11.81 16.86
N TYR A 500 11.12 -12.79 15.97
CA TYR A 500 12.45 -13.26 15.57
C TYR A 500 13.30 -12.14 14.95
N ALA A 501 12.76 -11.38 14.00
CA ALA A 501 13.46 -10.30 13.34
C ALA A 501 13.82 -9.16 14.33
N GLU A 502 12.90 -8.85 15.23
CA GLU A 502 13.09 -7.88 16.31
C GLU A 502 14.22 -8.31 17.26
N GLN A 503 14.21 -9.56 17.71
CA GLN A 503 15.27 -10.09 18.57
C GLN A 503 16.65 -10.05 17.88
N ALA A 504 16.73 -10.42 16.60
CA ALA A 504 17.97 -10.37 15.83
C ALA A 504 18.50 -8.93 15.70
N LEU A 505 17.61 -7.99 15.36
CA LEU A 505 17.96 -6.59 15.15
C LEU A 505 18.47 -5.95 16.46
N PHE A 506 17.77 -6.11 17.57
CA PHE A 506 18.14 -5.46 18.83
C PHE A 506 19.30 -6.16 19.54
N LYS A 507 19.53 -7.46 19.32
CA LYS A 507 20.79 -8.12 19.70
C LYS A 507 21.97 -7.45 19.00
N PHE A 508 21.86 -7.20 17.71
CA PHE A 508 22.90 -6.47 16.95
C PHE A 508 23.09 -5.04 17.51
N VAL A 509 22.01 -4.30 17.77
CA VAL A 509 22.08 -2.97 18.40
C VAL A 509 22.83 -3.00 19.71
N ASP A 510 22.54 -3.95 20.57
CA ASP A 510 23.23 -4.08 21.88
C ASP A 510 24.71 -4.44 21.74
N THR A 511 25.06 -5.22 20.72
CA THR A 511 26.45 -5.54 20.40
C THR A 511 27.20 -4.29 19.90
N ILE A 512 26.62 -3.56 18.96
CA ILE A 512 27.18 -2.32 18.41
C ILE A 512 27.37 -1.26 19.50
N LYS A 513 26.40 -1.09 20.41
CA LYS A 513 26.52 -0.16 21.55
C LYS A 513 27.70 -0.49 22.46
N LYS A 514 28.01 -1.77 22.64
CA LYS A 514 29.17 -2.21 23.46
C LYS A 514 30.49 -2.06 22.72
N LYS A 515 30.48 -2.35 21.41
CA LYS A 515 31.68 -2.35 20.57
C LYS A 515 32.12 -0.94 20.16
N PHE A 516 31.16 -0.06 19.91
CA PHE A 516 31.34 1.32 19.45
C PHE A 516 30.53 2.28 20.33
N GLU A 517 31.07 2.57 21.53
CA GLU A 517 30.34 3.36 22.55
C GLU A 517 29.89 4.75 22.09
N ASP A 518 30.59 5.34 21.11
CA ASP A 518 30.28 6.66 20.52
C ASP A 518 29.38 6.58 19.27
N SER A 519 28.80 5.43 18.95
CA SER A 519 28.02 5.30 17.75
C SER A 519 26.68 6.03 17.87
N LEU A 520 26.25 6.66 16.76
CA LEU A 520 24.87 7.10 16.55
C LEU A 520 24.10 5.95 15.91
N ILE A 521 23.05 5.48 16.57
CA ILE A 521 22.25 4.35 16.10
C ILE A 521 20.82 4.81 15.88
N ILE A 522 20.35 4.71 14.65
CA ILE A 522 18.98 4.98 14.24
C ILE A 522 18.33 3.65 13.87
N VAL A 523 17.19 3.35 14.47
CA VAL A 523 16.37 2.18 14.13
C VAL A 523 15.02 2.65 13.66
N THR A 524 14.62 2.22 12.48
CA THR A 524 13.28 2.48 11.94
C THR A 524 12.78 1.27 11.14
N GLY A 525 11.47 1.13 10.96
CA GLY A 525 10.95 0.21 9.95
C GLY A 525 10.86 0.91 8.60
N ASP A 526 10.97 0.17 7.52
CA ASP A 526 10.77 0.71 6.18
C ASP A 526 9.30 1.13 5.95
N HIS A 527 8.38 0.30 6.36
CA HIS A 527 6.94 0.55 6.42
C HIS A 527 6.31 -0.31 7.54
N PRO A 528 5.08 -0.03 7.97
CA PRO A 528 4.38 -0.94 8.88
C PRO A 528 3.88 -2.19 8.13
N CYS A 529 3.72 -3.29 8.86
CA CYS A 529 2.92 -4.43 8.43
C CYS A 529 1.64 -4.50 9.27
N ASN A 530 0.63 -5.16 8.73
CA ASN A 530 -0.64 -5.36 9.44
C ASN A 530 -0.53 -6.50 10.48
N ILE A 531 0.36 -6.31 11.45
CA ILE A 531 0.62 -7.33 12.48
C ILE A 531 -0.37 -7.25 13.64
N ALA A 532 -0.71 -6.02 14.06
CA ALA A 532 -1.75 -5.77 15.04
C ALA A 532 -3.06 -5.48 14.32
N ASP A 533 -3.91 -6.46 14.22
CA ASP A 533 -5.23 -6.35 13.61
C ASP A 533 -6.36 -6.65 14.63
N SER A 534 -7.59 -6.64 14.16
CA SER A 534 -8.76 -6.90 15.00
C SER A 534 -8.74 -8.26 15.73
N LEU A 535 -7.88 -9.19 15.34
CA LEU A 535 -7.71 -10.48 16.02
C LEU A 535 -6.86 -10.35 17.29
N LEU A 536 -5.89 -9.42 17.28
CA LEU A 536 -5.03 -9.14 18.44
C LEU A 536 -5.64 -8.10 19.37
N THR A 537 -6.45 -7.20 18.83
CA THR A 537 -6.97 -6.08 19.59
C THR A 537 -8.32 -6.40 20.20
N TYR A 538 -8.57 -5.84 21.35
CA TYR A 538 -9.89 -5.83 21.98
C TYR A 538 -10.81 -4.76 21.35
N ARG A 539 -10.36 -4.09 20.32
CA ARG A 539 -11.03 -2.99 19.62
C ARG A 539 -10.75 -3.04 18.13
N ASN A 540 -11.51 -2.26 17.35
CA ASN A 540 -11.22 -2.07 15.94
C ASN A 540 -9.86 -1.40 15.75
N GLU A 541 -9.16 -1.84 14.76
CA GLU A 541 -7.86 -1.33 14.35
C GLU A 541 -7.88 0.16 14.03
N THR A 542 -6.86 0.88 14.43
CA THR A 542 -6.76 2.31 14.19
C THR A 542 -5.91 2.61 12.96
N ILE A 543 -6.17 3.74 12.29
CA ILE A 543 -5.34 4.22 11.18
C ILE A 543 -3.88 4.36 11.62
N ARG A 544 -3.64 4.81 12.85
CA ARG A 544 -2.29 4.92 13.41
C ARG A 544 -1.57 3.57 13.48
N GLU A 545 -2.25 2.53 13.92
CA GLU A 545 -1.67 1.18 14.01
C GLU A 545 -1.29 0.61 12.64
N HIS A 546 -2.05 0.98 11.60
CA HIS A 546 -1.76 0.58 10.23
C HIS A 546 -0.59 1.32 9.59
N PHE A 547 -0.34 2.57 9.97
CA PHE A 547 0.50 3.44 9.16
C PHE A 547 1.70 4.02 9.89
N CYS A 548 1.82 3.85 11.21
CA CYS A 548 3.02 4.26 11.93
C CYS A 548 4.06 3.15 11.94
N THR A 549 5.25 3.48 11.48
CA THR A 549 6.43 2.65 11.57
C THR A 549 7.22 2.95 12.85
N TYR A 550 8.09 2.04 13.23
CA TYR A 550 8.97 2.19 14.39
C TYR A 550 10.01 3.30 14.17
N PHE A 551 10.33 4.05 15.22
CA PHE A 551 11.46 4.99 15.22
C PHE A 551 12.10 5.10 16.58
N GLY A 552 13.43 5.02 16.63
CA GLY A 552 14.26 5.32 17.77
C GLY A 552 15.67 5.72 17.35
N MET A 553 16.26 6.72 18.02
CA MET A 553 17.59 7.24 17.73
C MET A 553 18.42 7.34 19.01
N TYR A 554 19.49 6.59 19.11
CA TYR A 554 20.35 6.46 20.30
C TYR A 554 21.73 7.05 20.06
N HIS A 555 22.22 7.79 21.04
CA HIS A 555 23.62 8.09 21.27
C HIS A 555 23.82 8.39 22.76
N ARG A 556 25.00 8.08 23.34
CA ARG A 556 25.26 8.27 24.79
C ARG A 556 25.08 9.71 25.26
N ASP A 557 25.23 10.71 24.40
CA ASP A 557 25.08 12.14 24.72
C ASP A 557 23.65 12.63 24.49
N ILE A 558 22.74 11.81 23.94
CA ILE A 558 21.33 12.15 23.77
C ILE A 558 20.61 12.06 25.12
N ASP A 559 19.70 13.00 25.35
CA ASP A 559 18.69 12.94 26.41
C ASP A 559 17.34 12.66 25.76
N SER A 560 16.66 11.60 26.18
CA SER A 560 15.33 11.22 25.69
C SER A 560 14.30 12.34 25.83
N ASN A 561 14.48 13.28 26.75
CA ASN A 561 13.59 14.43 26.96
C ASN A 561 13.77 15.55 25.91
N TRP A 562 14.71 15.44 24.98
CA TRP A 562 14.85 16.46 23.92
C TRP A 562 13.63 16.51 23.00
N ILE A 563 12.93 15.39 22.85
CA ILE A 563 11.69 15.28 22.04
C ILE A 563 10.65 14.51 22.84
N ASP A 564 9.41 14.97 22.80
CA ASP A 564 8.30 14.21 23.35
C ASP A 564 8.01 12.99 22.43
N ALA A 565 7.96 11.81 23.02
CA ALA A 565 7.66 10.56 22.29
C ALA A 565 6.27 10.57 21.63
N ASN A 566 5.35 11.43 22.06
CA ASN A 566 4.04 11.63 21.44
C ASN A 566 4.04 12.67 20.31
N SER A 567 5.19 13.29 20.01
CA SER A 567 5.34 14.14 18.84
C SER A 567 5.07 13.36 17.55
N ILE A 568 4.88 14.09 16.47
CA ILE A 568 4.72 13.52 15.13
C ILE A 568 6.03 13.63 14.35
N GLY A 569 6.33 12.62 13.54
CA GLY A 569 7.54 12.59 12.73
C GLY A 569 7.38 11.74 11.46
N ASN A 570 8.37 11.79 10.58
CA ASN A 570 8.44 10.94 9.40
C ASN A 570 9.88 10.66 8.95
N HIS A 571 10.05 9.73 8.01
CA HIS A 571 11.34 9.32 7.47
C HIS A 571 12.17 10.47 6.89
N MET A 572 11.55 11.47 6.25
CA MET A 572 12.27 12.61 5.66
C MET A 572 12.96 13.50 6.69
N GLN A 573 12.66 13.32 7.98
CA GLN A 573 13.28 14.04 9.08
C GLN A 573 14.54 13.34 9.63
N ILE A 574 14.79 12.08 9.26
CA ILE A 574 15.95 11.32 9.78
C ILE A 574 17.26 11.99 9.35
N MET A 575 17.43 12.23 8.06
CA MET A 575 18.65 12.83 7.52
C MET A 575 18.96 14.22 8.12
N PRO A 576 18.04 15.20 8.09
CA PRO A 576 18.33 16.51 8.68
C PRO A 576 18.58 16.43 10.19
N THR A 577 18.00 15.47 10.89
CA THR A 577 18.27 15.26 12.32
C THR A 577 19.70 14.80 12.55
N ILE A 578 20.22 13.92 11.70
CA ILE A 578 21.63 13.51 11.76
C ILE A 578 22.54 14.74 11.61
N PHE A 579 22.27 15.61 10.62
CA PHE A 579 23.06 16.83 10.43
C PHE A 579 22.98 17.79 11.61
N GLU A 580 21.78 18.02 12.18
CA GLU A 580 21.62 18.86 13.37
C GLU A 580 22.27 18.28 14.64
N LEU A 581 22.50 16.97 14.66
CA LEU A 581 23.23 16.32 15.77
C LEU A 581 24.74 16.47 15.67
N ILE A 582 25.31 16.35 14.45
CA ILE A 582 26.77 16.13 14.28
C ILE A 582 27.49 17.20 13.47
N ALA A 583 26.77 18.00 12.68
CA ALA A 583 27.39 18.97 11.81
C ALA A 583 27.83 20.25 12.57
N PRO A 584 28.93 20.89 12.18
CA PRO A 584 29.35 22.14 12.79
C PRO A 584 28.36 23.28 12.48
N HIS A 585 28.38 24.31 13.32
CA HIS A 585 27.57 25.50 13.10
C HIS A 585 27.85 26.11 11.72
N GLY A 586 26.77 26.45 11.00
CA GLY A 586 26.87 27.05 9.67
C GLY A 586 27.06 26.03 8.52
N TYR A 587 27.11 24.73 8.82
CA TYR A 587 27.17 23.69 7.80
C TYR A 587 25.86 23.68 6.96
N GLU A 588 26.00 23.72 5.63
CA GLU A 588 24.86 23.72 4.70
C GLU A 588 24.55 22.29 4.25
N TYR A 589 23.25 21.95 4.25
CA TYR A 589 22.72 20.68 3.76
C TYR A 589 21.37 20.88 3.07
N TYR A 590 20.90 19.88 2.33
CA TYR A 590 19.66 19.94 1.57
C TYR A 590 18.66 18.91 2.09
N SER A 591 17.48 19.34 2.49
CA SER A 591 16.46 18.45 3.02
C SER A 591 15.05 18.95 2.79
N LEU A 592 14.17 18.06 2.32
CA LEU A 592 12.75 18.33 2.08
C LEU A 592 12.04 18.76 3.38
N MET A 593 12.35 18.10 4.50
CA MET A 593 11.75 18.39 5.80
C MET A 593 12.82 18.95 6.77
N PRO A 594 12.44 19.75 7.76
CA PRO A 594 13.34 20.11 8.84
C PRO A 594 13.61 18.91 9.76
N SER A 595 14.62 19.01 10.62
CA SER A 595 14.90 17.97 11.64
C SER A 595 13.74 17.81 12.64
N ILE A 596 13.73 16.69 13.39
CA ILE A 596 12.76 16.46 14.47
C ILE A 596 12.84 17.49 15.59
N PHE A 597 13.94 18.25 15.69
CA PHE A 597 14.09 19.32 16.65
C PHE A 597 13.27 20.57 16.34
N VAL A 598 12.70 20.64 15.14
CA VAL A 598 11.73 21.67 14.76
C VAL A 598 10.33 21.08 14.88
N GLU A 599 9.59 21.56 15.88
CA GLU A 599 8.23 21.10 16.14
C GLU A 599 7.35 21.22 14.88
N GLN A 600 6.72 20.13 14.50
CA GLN A 600 5.79 20.06 13.39
C GLN A 600 4.35 20.05 13.92
N LYS A 601 3.48 20.89 13.37
CA LYS A 601 2.04 20.85 13.68
C LYS A 601 1.29 19.86 12.79
N GLN A 602 1.87 19.56 11.64
CA GLN A 602 1.32 18.62 10.67
C GLN A 602 2.44 17.98 9.87
N ILE A 603 2.21 16.77 9.44
CA ILE A 603 3.04 16.02 8.48
C ILE A 603 2.14 15.53 7.36
N VAL A 604 2.53 15.80 6.13
CA VAL A 604 1.88 15.33 4.91
C VAL A 604 2.89 14.49 4.14
N THR A 605 2.50 13.30 3.75
CA THR A 605 3.27 12.42 2.87
C THR A 605 2.46 12.14 1.60
N PRO A 606 3.01 11.55 0.56
CA PRO A 606 2.22 11.12 -0.60
C PRO A 606 1.09 10.13 -0.28
N TYR A 607 1.11 9.52 0.91
CA TYR A 607 0.20 8.44 1.29
C TYR A 607 -0.76 8.81 2.42
N HIS A 608 -0.28 9.53 3.43
CA HIS A 608 -1.02 9.87 4.65
C HIS A 608 -0.73 11.26 5.12
N TRP A 609 -1.59 11.77 5.95
CA TRP A 609 -1.37 13.00 6.69
C TRP A 609 -1.59 12.78 8.19
N MET A 610 -0.93 13.58 8.99
CA MET A 610 -0.99 13.56 10.45
C MET A 610 -0.88 14.97 11.01
N THR A 611 -1.66 15.26 12.04
CA THR A 611 -1.53 16.46 12.88
C THR A 611 -1.19 16.03 14.31
N ASN A 612 -0.96 16.96 15.20
CA ASN A 612 -0.77 16.65 16.63
C ASN A 612 -1.98 15.97 17.29
N SER A 613 -3.14 15.97 16.67
CA SER A 613 -4.37 15.38 17.23
C SER A 613 -5.01 14.31 16.38
N GLU A 614 -4.69 14.22 15.11
CA GLU A 614 -5.41 13.38 14.14
C GLU A 614 -4.49 12.77 13.12
N ILE A 615 -4.90 11.62 12.61
CA ILE A 615 -4.26 10.92 11.48
C ILE A 615 -5.33 10.51 10.47
N GLY A 616 -5.03 10.63 9.19
CA GLY A 616 -5.93 10.23 8.11
C GLY A 616 -5.19 9.82 6.85
N PHE A 617 -5.96 9.29 5.88
CA PHE A 617 -5.48 8.97 4.55
C PHE A 617 -6.35 9.64 3.49
N TYR A 618 -5.77 9.79 2.31
CA TYR A 618 -6.42 10.49 1.20
C TYR A 618 -7.52 9.64 0.57
N GLY A 619 -8.56 10.31 0.04
CA GLY A 619 -9.64 9.68 -0.70
C GLY A 619 -10.82 9.19 0.13
N SER A 620 -10.67 8.89 1.41
CA SER A 620 -11.79 8.46 2.26
C SER A 620 -12.46 9.62 3.01
N GLY A 621 -11.78 10.77 3.16
CA GLY A 621 -12.23 11.88 4.01
C GLY A 621 -12.31 11.50 5.49
N THR A 622 -11.72 10.37 5.89
CA THR A 622 -11.77 9.87 7.26
C THR A 622 -10.50 10.19 8.02
N ALA A 623 -10.64 10.61 9.25
CA ALA A 623 -9.55 10.79 10.19
C ALA A 623 -9.90 10.15 11.53
N GLN A 624 -8.87 9.83 12.28
CA GLN A 624 -8.99 9.29 13.63
C GLN A 624 -8.15 10.11 14.60
N ASN A 625 -8.56 10.14 15.86
CA ASN A 625 -7.79 10.80 16.91
C ASN A 625 -6.46 10.07 17.13
N LEU A 626 -5.34 10.79 17.01
CA LEU A 626 -4.00 10.23 17.10
C LEU A 626 -3.66 9.71 18.50
N HIS A 627 -4.18 10.35 19.54
CA HIS A 627 -3.88 10.02 20.94
C HIS A 627 -4.90 9.09 21.58
N TRP A 628 -5.85 8.59 20.80
CA TRP A 628 -6.83 7.67 21.32
C TRP A 628 -6.18 6.32 21.61
N ARG A 629 -5.77 6.16 22.83
CA ARG A 629 -5.20 4.94 23.42
C ARG A 629 -6.14 4.34 24.45
N ASP A 630 -7.35 4.87 24.54
CA ASP A 630 -8.31 4.38 25.51
C ASP A 630 -8.84 3.01 25.08
N LEU A 631 -8.52 2.11 25.90
CA LEU A 631 -8.33 0.70 25.74
C LEU A 631 -9.58 -0.07 26.10
N GLY A 632 -10.65 0.64 26.41
CA GLY A 632 -11.95 0.02 26.47
C GLY A 632 -12.29 -0.55 25.09
N LYS A 633 -13.02 -1.64 25.03
CA LYS A 633 -13.58 -2.28 23.83
C LYS A 633 -14.51 -1.33 23.03
N GLN A 634 -14.25 -0.02 23.04
CA GLN A 634 -15.06 1.00 22.40
C GLN A 634 -14.50 1.29 21.02
N GLU A 635 -15.38 1.39 20.03
CA GLU A 635 -15.03 1.85 18.70
C GLU A 635 -14.56 3.30 18.76
N MET A 636 -13.41 3.57 18.12
CA MET A 636 -12.93 4.93 17.96
C MET A 636 -13.89 5.70 17.06
N PRO A 637 -14.34 6.88 17.46
CA PRO A 637 -15.13 7.72 16.57
C PRO A 637 -14.28 8.15 15.36
N ILE A 638 -14.80 7.89 14.19
CA ILE A 638 -14.26 8.42 12.93
C ILE A 638 -14.83 9.81 12.74
N VAL A 639 -13.97 10.79 12.50
CA VAL A 639 -14.36 12.17 12.23
C VAL A 639 -14.19 12.43 10.74
N GLU A 640 -15.25 12.88 10.07
CA GLU A 640 -15.13 13.43 8.72
C GLU A 640 -14.41 14.78 8.79
N ILE A 641 -13.26 14.87 8.12
CA ILE A 641 -12.48 16.10 8.07
C ILE A 641 -12.20 16.39 6.60
N ASP A 642 -12.57 17.58 6.20
CA ASP A 642 -12.20 18.12 4.90
C ASP A 642 -10.81 18.77 5.04
N ARG A 643 -9.81 18.16 4.40
CA ARG A 643 -8.41 18.56 4.42
C ARG A 643 -7.91 18.82 3.00
N TYR A 644 -8.55 19.72 2.28
CA TYR A 644 -8.19 20.10 0.92
C TYR A 644 -6.75 20.60 0.82
N ASP A 645 -6.29 21.36 1.81
CA ASP A 645 -4.92 21.83 1.94
C ASP A 645 -3.89 20.68 1.96
N PHE A 646 -4.23 19.53 2.58
CA PHE A 646 -3.33 18.37 2.62
C PHE A 646 -3.27 17.64 1.27
N ASN A 647 -4.37 17.58 0.53
CA ASN A 647 -4.38 17.03 -0.81
C ASN A 647 -3.48 17.84 -1.76
N ASP A 648 -3.54 19.15 -1.69
CA ASP A 648 -2.72 20.02 -2.52
C ASP A 648 -1.23 19.85 -2.20
N LEU A 649 -0.87 19.79 -0.92
CA LEU A 649 0.51 19.56 -0.49
C LEU A 649 1.01 18.15 -0.87
N LYS A 650 0.15 17.12 -0.76
CA LYS A 650 0.42 15.78 -1.28
C LYS A 650 0.77 15.84 -2.77
N GLN A 651 -0.07 16.49 -3.58
CA GLN A 651 0.16 16.59 -5.02
C GLN A 651 1.46 17.35 -5.33
N ALA A 652 1.80 18.36 -4.55
CA ALA A 652 3.05 19.09 -4.69
C ALA A 652 4.28 18.18 -4.43
N TYR A 653 4.23 17.26 -3.47
CA TYR A 653 5.32 16.30 -3.28
C TYR A 653 5.43 15.28 -4.43
N VAL A 654 4.31 14.82 -4.96
CA VAL A 654 4.31 13.96 -6.16
C VAL A 654 4.88 14.72 -7.36
N GLU A 655 4.49 15.98 -7.52
CA GLU A 655 4.99 16.86 -8.59
C GLU A 655 6.50 17.11 -8.47
N LEU A 656 7.04 17.26 -7.25
CA LEU A 656 8.48 17.43 -7.04
C LEU A 656 9.26 16.24 -7.61
N THR A 657 8.81 15.03 -7.30
CA THR A 657 9.45 13.81 -7.81
C THR A 657 9.31 13.71 -9.32
N ALA A 658 8.12 14.01 -9.86
CA ALA A 658 7.88 14.05 -11.29
C ALA A 658 8.73 15.13 -12.00
N TRP A 659 8.90 16.30 -11.38
CA TRP A 659 9.80 17.35 -11.90
C TRP A 659 11.23 16.83 -12.03
N VAL A 660 11.78 16.21 -10.98
CA VAL A 660 13.13 15.64 -11.01
C VAL A 660 13.26 14.55 -12.09
N VAL A 661 12.22 13.76 -12.32
CA VAL A 661 12.21 12.74 -13.38
C VAL A 661 12.23 13.39 -14.77
N ARG A 662 11.50 14.49 -14.98
CA ARG A 662 11.45 15.20 -16.28
C ARG A 662 12.70 16.04 -16.56
N HIS A 663 13.44 16.43 -15.52
CA HIS A 663 14.58 17.34 -15.58
C HIS A 663 15.89 16.67 -15.10
N PRO A 664 16.41 15.66 -15.83
CA PRO A 664 17.65 14.99 -15.41
C PRO A 664 18.87 15.93 -15.35
N GLU A 665 18.83 17.08 -16.03
CA GLU A 665 19.88 18.10 -16.01
C GLU A 665 20.07 18.79 -14.66
N ILE A 666 19.09 18.71 -13.74
CA ILE A 666 19.24 19.25 -12.37
C ILE A 666 19.96 18.28 -11.43
N MET A 667 20.17 17.05 -11.88
CA MET A 667 20.88 16.04 -11.11
C MET A 667 22.39 16.31 -11.12
N VAL A 668 23.07 15.80 -10.12
CA VAL A 668 24.52 15.98 -9.98
C VAL A 668 25.22 14.78 -10.58
N SER A 669 26.08 14.99 -11.56
CA SER A 669 26.95 13.94 -12.10
C SER A 669 27.91 13.43 -11.03
N ASN A 670 28.16 12.14 -11.01
CA ASN A 670 29.10 11.47 -10.08
C ASN A 670 30.54 11.62 -10.53
#